data_2fe7f9247faf7a64e447a5f42237afde
#
_entry.id   2fe7f9247faf7a64e447a5f42237afde
#
_cell.length_a   1.000
_cell.length_b   1.000
_cell.length_c   1.000
_cell.angle_alpha   90.00
_cell.angle_beta   90.00
_cell.angle_gamma   90.00
#
_symmetry.space_group_name_H-M   'P 1'
#
loop_
_entity.id
_entity.type
_entity.pdbx_description
1 polymer ?
#
loop_
_entity_poly.entity_id
_entity_poly.type
_entity_poly.pdbx_seq_one_letter_code
_entity_poly.pdbx_strand_id
1 'polypeptide(L)'
;MMDRSDFINLIRTSMIANRLDFARSVAADWLSLWPNDGEFIWLLAKSEVDDGLPQKAVQRLLGLIEIDPEFSEAYKLLYSAYIATGDAHRAHIHKTIFYLLQRLELGEDGVPSWVRALDRALEASEKGNHKKAISQSLRALESDPGFTLPTLILVKAYNNADKKEEALSYARSGHDRWPECLHFRFLIAMDLIEKGEISQGVEQLHKIASDDPAGLIFKKVLGRDHPYHSLWPERLTGTISRPVPAEVAVLVGHNRISHHSSLPDVNLQTAEIPHLSERKMPTTHIENHVGVELSDPTQTLHHPMDYSDETQAVIEPEAEESDRSEKNDEEDWIRSAEREFEEIANRLKIRLPKNKGEVQIPTYVVLSSKTRLIEIFGEEKFKRLNEAILGLVEAVRERPGWNAYRLYIDDPATLEHFELTPVNPANPWEIKLRLTDLDLFLKGRDEMIGSLLIVGGHEVIPFHMLPNPTDDDDEIIPSDNPYAATDSNYFAPEWPVGRLPSDRDVDLLVRLIRSYAQEHQYLARQETILKRFTWRIIRILRILLRSRQSSIGYSASIWRKASLAVFRSIGNPRSLLTSPPVEAETLPPQAIKPSDFSYYNLHGLEDSPEWFGQRDPFEDGPGTVDFPIALRPQDIVNGGRAPQVVFTEACYGANVIQKSSETAICLRFLDQGSKGVVGSTKISYGSVTPPLIAADLLGRLFWEGLKVGMPIGEALRQAKLKLATEMHRRQGYLDGEDQKTLIAFVLYGDPLYCTNNEEQKKNYKGFIRKSTRPNQMKTACALGGPVLDPDDLEPIMLSKVRSIVSSYLPGMSDAVCRIHPQRQSCNGADHACPTHQLNMNKGPQGAQSTLVVTLSKRVPDGKRHHPHFARLTLDENGKILKLAVSR
;
A
#
# COMPACT_ATOMS: atom_id res chain seq x y z
N MET A 1 -24.85 0.12 -23.85
CA MET A 1 -24.97 0.54 -22.46
C MET A 1 -23.55 0.64 -21.88
N MET A 2 -23.26 1.71 -21.16
CA MET A 2 -21.96 1.94 -20.51
C MET A 2 -22.06 1.53 -19.05
N ASP A 3 -20.97 1.03 -18.47
CA ASP A 3 -20.93 0.73 -17.05
C ASP A 3 -20.65 1.98 -16.18
N ARG A 4 -20.76 1.81 -14.87
CA ARG A 4 -20.58 2.91 -13.91
C ARG A 4 -19.20 3.57 -14.03
N SER A 5 -18.15 2.80 -14.24
CA SER A 5 -16.78 3.32 -14.34
C SER A 5 -16.57 4.12 -15.64
N ASP A 6 -17.19 3.68 -16.73
CA ASP A 6 -17.16 4.39 -18.01
C ASP A 6 -17.84 5.76 -17.91
N PHE A 7 -18.99 5.84 -17.21
CA PHE A 7 -19.66 7.12 -16.94
C PHE A 7 -18.80 8.07 -16.11
N ILE A 8 -18.18 7.58 -15.03
CA ILE A 8 -17.26 8.39 -14.19
C ILE A 8 -16.11 8.93 -15.05
N ASN A 9 -15.49 8.05 -15.84
CA ASN A 9 -14.39 8.44 -16.72
C ASN A 9 -14.83 9.48 -17.76
N LEU A 10 -16.00 9.30 -18.34
CA LEU A 10 -16.57 10.27 -19.32
C LEU A 10 -16.80 11.63 -18.68
N ILE A 11 -17.37 11.68 -17.47
CA ILE A 11 -17.60 12.94 -16.75
C ILE A 11 -16.26 13.61 -16.42
N ARG A 12 -15.32 12.88 -15.85
CA ARG A 12 -13.99 13.41 -15.50
C ARG A 12 -13.24 13.93 -16.74
N THR A 13 -13.28 13.17 -17.83
CA THR A 13 -12.65 13.59 -19.10
C THR A 13 -13.33 14.84 -19.66
N SER A 14 -14.66 14.95 -19.55
CA SER A 14 -15.41 16.13 -19.98
C SER A 14 -15.04 17.37 -19.16
N MET A 15 -14.81 17.21 -17.86
CA MET A 15 -14.32 18.29 -17.00
C MET A 15 -12.90 18.74 -17.40
N ILE A 16 -12.01 17.79 -17.70
CA ILE A 16 -10.65 18.07 -18.18
C ILE A 16 -10.68 18.80 -19.53
N ALA A 17 -11.60 18.41 -20.43
CA ALA A 17 -11.82 19.07 -21.72
C ALA A 17 -12.53 20.43 -21.60
N ASN A 18 -12.79 20.92 -20.39
CA ASN A 18 -13.57 22.09 -20.08
C ASN A 18 -15.00 22.09 -20.72
N ARG A 19 -15.57 20.86 -20.90
CA ARG A 19 -16.93 20.66 -21.39
C ARG A 19 -17.88 20.39 -20.24
N LEU A 20 -17.99 21.37 -19.32
CA LEU A 20 -18.76 21.27 -18.08
C LEU A 20 -20.26 21.07 -18.31
N ASP A 21 -20.81 21.64 -19.39
CA ASP A 21 -22.18 21.41 -19.82
C ASP A 21 -22.48 19.94 -20.15
N PHE A 22 -21.55 19.30 -20.85
CA PHE A 22 -21.67 17.90 -21.20
C PHE A 22 -21.42 17.00 -19.94
N ALA A 23 -20.42 17.32 -19.11
CA ALA A 23 -20.18 16.62 -17.86
C ALA A 23 -21.43 16.57 -16.96
N ARG A 24 -22.13 17.71 -16.81
CA ARG A 24 -23.40 17.78 -16.06
C ARG A 24 -24.50 16.95 -16.70
N SER A 25 -24.60 16.98 -18.02
CA SER A 25 -25.62 16.18 -18.76
C SER A 25 -25.41 14.69 -18.52
N VAL A 26 -24.15 14.21 -18.64
CA VAL A 26 -23.79 12.80 -18.41
C VAL A 26 -24.05 12.40 -16.96
N ALA A 27 -23.69 13.25 -15.99
CA ALA A 27 -23.99 12.99 -14.59
C ALA A 27 -25.50 12.94 -14.30
N ALA A 28 -26.28 13.84 -14.93
CA ALA A 28 -27.72 13.85 -14.80
C ALA A 28 -28.38 12.61 -15.46
N ASP A 29 -27.88 12.16 -16.62
CA ASP A 29 -28.34 10.91 -17.26
C ASP A 29 -28.17 9.70 -16.33
N TRP A 30 -27.00 9.60 -15.66
CA TRP A 30 -26.79 8.55 -14.68
C TRP A 30 -27.72 8.67 -13.48
N LEU A 31 -27.84 9.87 -12.90
CA LEU A 31 -28.68 10.11 -11.73
C LEU A 31 -30.18 9.97 -12.03
N SER A 32 -30.60 10.02 -13.30
CA SER A 32 -31.97 9.69 -13.67
C SER A 32 -32.31 8.21 -13.48
N LEU A 33 -31.33 7.33 -13.59
CA LEU A 33 -31.43 5.88 -13.39
C LEU A 33 -31.07 5.48 -11.96
N TRP A 34 -30.07 6.13 -11.36
CA TRP A 34 -29.50 5.84 -10.06
C TRP A 34 -29.41 7.12 -9.20
N PRO A 35 -30.55 7.63 -8.69
CA PRO A 35 -30.66 8.98 -8.12
C PRO A 35 -29.74 9.28 -6.95
N ASN A 36 -29.41 8.26 -6.15
CA ASN A 36 -28.65 8.40 -4.91
C ASN A 36 -27.20 7.86 -5.03
N ASP A 37 -26.65 7.71 -6.25
CA ASP A 37 -25.22 7.40 -6.40
C ASP A 37 -24.38 8.60 -5.97
N GLY A 38 -23.84 8.52 -4.75
CA GLY A 38 -23.14 9.62 -4.09
C GLY A 38 -21.95 10.18 -4.86
N GLU A 39 -21.21 9.33 -5.59
CA GLU A 39 -20.09 9.78 -6.42
C GLU A 39 -20.55 10.62 -7.60
N PHE A 40 -21.69 10.27 -8.20
CA PHE A 40 -22.27 11.06 -9.31
C PHE A 40 -22.92 12.36 -8.84
N ILE A 41 -23.54 12.37 -7.67
CA ILE A 41 -24.02 13.61 -7.03
C ILE A 41 -22.83 14.55 -6.81
N TRP A 42 -21.72 14.03 -6.31
CA TRP A 42 -20.50 14.82 -6.09
C TRP A 42 -19.88 15.31 -7.40
N LEU A 43 -19.78 14.46 -8.45
CA LEU A 43 -19.26 14.84 -9.76
C LEU A 43 -20.12 15.94 -10.41
N LEU A 44 -21.43 15.82 -10.29
CA LEU A 44 -22.36 16.85 -10.78
C LEU A 44 -22.15 18.16 -10.02
N ALA A 45 -22.10 18.13 -8.71
CA ALA A 45 -21.85 19.30 -7.89
C ALA A 45 -20.48 19.93 -8.17
N LYS A 46 -19.44 19.10 -8.40
CA LYS A 46 -18.12 19.59 -8.76
C LYS A 46 -18.15 20.34 -10.10
N SER A 47 -18.81 19.78 -11.11
CA SER A 47 -18.96 20.46 -12.40
C SER A 47 -19.80 21.75 -12.31
N GLU A 48 -20.73 21.82 -11.34
CA GLU A 48 -21.48 23.05 -11.06
C GLU A 48 -20.60 24.13 -10.39
N VAL A 49 -19.72 23.75 -9.47
CA VAL A 49 -18.75 24.71 -8.86
C VAL A 49 -17.76 25.21 -9.91
N ASP A 50 -17.20 24.31 -10.72
CA ASP A 50 -16.23 24.64 -11.76
C ASP A 50 -16.85 25.56 -12.86
N ASP A 51 -18.18 25.47 -13.08
CA ASP A 51 -18.94 26.30 -14.01
C ASP A 51 -19.54 27.59 -13.39
N GLY A 52 -19.16 27.95 -12.19
CA GLY A 52 -19.62 29.17 -11.50
C GLY A 52 -21.06 29.11 -11.00
N LEU A 53 -21.57 27.89 -10.70
CA LEU A 53 -22.92 27.66 -10.16
C LEU A 53 -22.89 27.13 -8.72
N PRO A 54 -22.14 27.78 -7.78
CA PRO A 54 -21.88 27.20 -6.46
C PRO A 54 -23.15 27.02 -5.60
N GLN A 55 -24.21 27.82 -5.79
CA GLN A 55 -25.45 27.66 -5.02
C GLN A 55 -26.16 26.33 -5.32
N LYS A 56 -26.15 25.86 -6.58
CA LYS A 56 -26.71 24.57 -6.96
C LYS A 56 -25.92 23.43 -6.36
N ALA A 57 -24.58 23.53 -6.44
CA ALA A 57 -23.67 22.56 -5.83
C ALA A 57 -23.88 22.45 -4.31
N VAL A 58 -24.05 23.57 -3.61
CA VAL A 58 -24.33 23.56 -2.15
C VAL A 58 -25.56 22.75 -1.83
N GLN A 59 -26.68 22.94 -2.54
CA GLN A 59 -27.91 22.18 -2.27
C GLN A 59 -27.71 20.67 -2.45
N ARG A 60 -27.04 20.25 -3.52
CA ARG A 60 -26.76 18.82 -3.79
C ARG A 60 -25.85 18.21 -2.74
N LEU A 61 -24.81 18.94 -2.35
CA LEU A 61 -23.83 18.46 -1.41
C LEU A 61 -24.38 18.37 0.01
N LEU A 62 -25.27 19.28 0.39
CA LEU A 62 -25.99 19.18 1.67
C LEU A 62 -26.84 17.90 1.73
N GLY A 63 -27.59 17.59 0.66
CA GLY A 63 -28.31 16.33 0.56
C GLY A 63 -27.38 15.11 0.59
N LEU A 64 -26.22 15.19 -0.06
CA LEU A 64 -25.26 14.09 -0.05
C LEU A 64 -24.69 13.78 1.35
N ILE A 65 -24.37 14.82 2.16
CA ILE A 65 -23.89 14.63 3.53
C ILE A 65 -24.98 14.22 4.52
N GLU A 66 -26.25 14.38 4.17
CA GLU A 66 -27.37 13.79 4.92
C GLU A 66 -27.45 12.29 4.67
N ILE A 67 -27.28 11.84 3.42
CA ILE A 67 -27.28 10.41 3.03
C ILE A 67 -26.04 9.71 3.60
N ASP A 68 -24.84 10.27 3.38
CA ASP A 68 -23.56 9.77 3.88
C ASP A 68 -22.78 10.87 4.60
N PRO A 69 -22.95 11.03 5.92
CA PRO A 69 -22.24 12.03 6.72
C PRO A 69 -20.71 11.85 6.74
N GLU A 70 -20.19 10.74 6.24
CA GLU A 70 -18.74 10.46 6.15
C GLU A 70 -18.18 10.65 4.75
N PHE A 71 -18.95 11.23 3.83
CA PHE A 71 -18.46 11.54 2.49
C PHE A 71 -17.57 12.80 2.53
N SER A 72 -16.30 12.62 2.86
CA SER A 72 -15.36 13.72 3.16
C SER A 72 -15.17 14.70 2.01
N GLU A 73 -15.17 14.21 0.75
CA GLU A 73 -15.00 15.02 -0.45
C GLU A 73 -16.15 16.02 -0.64
N ALA A 74 -17.36 15.70 -0.15
CA ALA A 74 -18.47 16.63 -0.17
C ALA A 74 -18.22 17.85 0.73
N TYR A 75 -17.64 17.66 1.91
CA TYR A 75 -17.28 18.77 2.81
C TYR A 75 -16.17 19.65 2.21
N LYS A 76 -15.20 19.06 1.52
CA LYS A 76 -14.16 19.80 0.79
C LYS A 76 -14.78 20.67 -0.29
N LEU A 77 -15.71 20.11 -1.05
CA LEU A 77 -16.37 20.84 -2.15
C LEU A 77 -17.35 21.90 -1.61
N LEU A 78 -18.05 21.62 -0.50
CA LEU A 78 -18.86 22.61 0.22
C LEU A 78 -18.03 23.80 0.68
N TYR A 79 -16.83 23.54 1.22
CA TYR A 79 -15.89 24.62 1.57
C TYR A 79 -15.62 25.52 0.37
N SER A 80 -15.26 24.94 -0.79
CA SER A 80 -14.98 25.71 -2.01
C SER A 80 -16.22 26.46 -2.53
N ALA A 81 -17.39 25.80 -2.49
CA ALA A 81 -18.65 26.40 -2.93
C ALA A 81 -19.09 27.58 -2.01
N TYR A 82 -18.92 27.46 -0.68
CA TYR A 82 -19.23 28.53 0.25
C TYR A 82 -18.24 29.70 0.16
N ILE A 83 -16.97 29.45 -0.15
CA ILE A 83 -16.02 30.53 -0.48
C ILE A 83 -16.50 31.28 -1.73
N ALA A 84 -16.90 30.57 -2.78
CA ALA A 84 -17.40 31.18 -4.02
C ALA A 84 -18.72 31.98 -3.84
N THR A 85 -19.53 31.62 -2.83
CA THR A 85 -20.77 32.37 -2.48
C THR A 85 -20.57 33.46 -1.45
N GLY A 86 -19.35 33.64 -0.90
CA GLY A 86 -19.01 34.65 0.10
C GLY A 86 -19.35 34.29 1.54
N ASP A 87 -19.81 33.08 1.83
CA ASP A 87 -20.11 32.61 3.20
C ASP A 87 -18.91 31.97 3.86
N ALA A 88 -18.00 32.81 4.34
CA ALA A 88 -16.76 32.39 4.99
C ALA A 88 -16.99 31.58 6.28
N HIS A 89 -18.11 31.83 6.98
CA HIS A 89 -18.43 31.11 8.22
C HIS A 89 -18.78 29.63 7.93
N ARG A 90 -19.73 29.39 7.01
CA ARG A 90 -20.07 28.02 6.60
C ARG A 90 -18.90 27.32 5.91
N ALA A 91 -18.15 28.03 5.09
CA ALA A 91 -16.94 27.50 4.48
C ALA A 91 -15.98 26.96 5.54
N HIS A 92 -15.70 27.74 6.59
CA HIS A 92 -14.80 27.33 7.68
C HIS A 92 -15.31 26.08 8.42
N ILE A 93 -16.61 25.97 8.71
CA ILE A 93 -17.20 24.79 9.36
C ILE A 93 -16.96 23.56 8.48
N HIS A 94 -17.30 23.59 7.20
CA HIS A 94 -17.14 22.45 6.30
C HIS A 94 -15.68 22.08 6.09
N LYS A 95 -14.76 23.06 6.04
CA LYS A 95 -13.32 22.80 6.02
C LYS A 95 -12.87 22.02 7.25
N THR A 96 -13.31 22.44 8.44
CA THR A 96 -12.93 21.77 9.70
C THR A 96 -13.51 20.34 9.79
N ILE A 97 -14.74 20.11 9.29
CA ILE A 97 -15.31 18.75 9.21
C ILE A 97 -14.53 17.89 8.21
N PHE A 98 -14.17 18.44 7.04
CA PHE A 98 -13.31 17.72 6.09
C PHE A 98 -11.98 17.31 6.75
N TYR A 99 -11.31 18.23 7.48
CA TYR A 99 -10.07 17.92 8.20
C TYR A 99 -10.29 16.85 9.28
N LEU A 100 -11.39 16.92 10.01
CA LEU A 100 -11.80 15.91 10.99
C LEU A 100 -11.91 14.52 10.36
N LEU A 101 -12.67 14.41 9.26
CA LEU A 101 -12.91 13.12 8.58
C LEU A 101 -11.65 12.54 7.92
N GLN A 102 -10.77 13.40 7.41
CA GLN A 102 -9.48 13.01 6.85
C GLN A 102 -8.40 12.82 7.92
N ARG A 103 -8.74 13.03 9.20
CA ARG A 103 -7.79 12.93 10.33
C ARG A 103 -6.61 13.87 10.16
N LEU A 104 -6.84 15.05 9.59
CA LEU A 104 -5.88 16.14 9.49
C LEU A 104 -5.84 16.95 10.78
N GLU A 105 -4.74 17.68 10.98
CA GLU A 105 -4.62 18.55 12.14
C GLU A 105 -5.61 19.72 12.04
N LEU A 106 -6.44 19.87 13.06
CA LEU A 106 -7.32 21.02 13.22
C LEU A 106 -6.49 22.18 13.78
N GLY A 107 -6.43 23.30 13.08
CA GLY A 107 -5.76 24.50 13.57
C GLY A 107 -6.27 24.95 14.94
N GLU A 108 -5.51 25.81 15.63
CA GLU A 108 -5.91 26.28 16.97
C GLU A 108 -7.07 27.27 16.92
N ASP A 109 -7.19 28.09 15.89
CA ASP A 109 -8.16 29.18 15.80
C ASP A 109 -9.45 28.84 15.06
N GLY A 110 -10.57 29.31 15.59
CA GLY A 110 -11.87 29.29 14.91
C GLY A 110 -12.58 27.95 14.79
N VAL A 111 -11.97 26.82 15.19
CA VAL A 111 -12.60 25.49 15.10
C VAL A 111 -13.77 25.38 16.07
N PRO A 112 -14.99 25.01 15.60
CA PRO A 112 -16.14 24.85 16.48
C PRO A 112 -15.89 23.86 17.61
N SER A 113 -16.39 24.16 18.82
CA SER A 113 -16.18 23.33 20.01
C SER A 113 -16.65 21.89 19.84
N TRP A 114 -17.75 21.69 19.13
CA TRP A 114 -18.29 20.36 18.83
C TRP A 114 -17.41 19.57 17.86
N VAL A 115 -16.78 20.21 16.87
CA VAL A 115 -15.81 19.54 15.97
C VAL A 115 -14.58 19.09 16.76
N ARG A 116 -14.08 19.93 17.68
CA ARG A 116 -12.98 19.53 18.60
C ARG A 116 -13.37 18.38 19.53
N ALA A 117 -14.63 18.34 19.96
CA ALA A 117 -15.12 17.22 20.75
C ALA A 117 -15.21 15.92 19.94
N LEU A 118 -15.69 15.99 18.69
CA LEU A 118 -15.68 14.84 17.77
C LEU A 118 -14.26 14.35 17.46
N ASP A 119 -13.32 15.25 17.29
CA ASP A 119 -11.92 14.91 17.10
C ASP A 119 -11.35 14.10 18.27
N ARG A 120 -11.61 14.56 19.48
CA ARG A 120 -11.21 13.83 20.70
C ARG A 120 -11.96 12.48 20.84
N ALA A 121 -13.20 12.42 20.35
CA ALA A 121 -13.98 11.18 20.36
C ALA A 121 -13.38 10.15 19.40
N LEU A 122 -13.05 10.55 18.19
CA LEU A 122 -12.41 9.69 17.19
C LEU A 122 -11.02 9.24 17.65
N GLU A 123 -10.21 10.16 18.19
CA GLU A 123 -8.91 9.83 18.78
C GLU A 123 -9.03 8.82 19.94
N ALA A 124 -10.04 9.00 20.79
CA ALA A 124 -10.29 8.10 21.91
C ALA A 124 -10.75 6.71 21.41
N SER A 125 -11.57 6.67 20.37
CA SER A 125 -12.05 5.42 19.74
C SER A 125 -10.87 4.63 19.13
N GLU A 126 -9.96 5.29 18.42
CA GLU A 126 -8.75 4.68 17.86
C GLU A 126 -7.83 4.09 18.93
N LYS A 127 -7.81 4.69 20.12
CA LYS A 127 -7.04 4.22 21.27
C LYS A 127 -7.77 3.15 22.10
N GLY A 128 -8.95 2.71 21.67
CA GLY A 128 -9.79 1.77 22.42
C GLY A 128 -10.36 2.33 23.71
N ASN A 129 -10.31 3.65 23.93
CA ASN A 129 -10.89 4.28 25.10
C ASN A 129 -12.36 4.64 24.85
N HIS A 130 -13.21 3.62 24.85
CA HIS A 130 -14.63 3.72 24.53
C HIS A 130 -15.38 4.69 25.45
N LYS A 131 -15.09 4.71 26.76
CA LYS A 131 -15.74 5.64 27.70
C LYS A 131 -15.48 7.10 27.33
N LYS A 132 -14.23 7.43 26.97
CA LYS A 132 -13.87 8.77 26.56
C LYS A 132 -14.45 9.12 25.18
N ALA A 133 -14.48 8.15 24.26
CA ALA A 133 -15.11 8.33 22.95
C ALA A 133 -16.59 8.69 23.07
N ILE A 134 -17.36 7.96 23.87
CA ILE A 134 -18.77 8.22 24.14
C ILE A 134 -18.96 9.59 24.78
N SER A 135 -18.20 9.92 25.86
CA SER A 135 -18.38 11.19 26.55
C SER A 135 -18.07 12.41 25.67
N GLN A 136 -17.08 12.32 24.80
CA GLN A 136 -16.75 13.41 23.87
C GLN A 136 -17.76 13.50 22.71
N SER A 137 -18.31 12.39 22.24
CA SER A 137 -19.37 12.39 21.22
C SER A 137 -20.68 13.00 21.78
N LEU A 138 -21.06 12.67 23.01
CA LEU A 138 -22.19 13.31 23.68
C LEU A 138 -22.00 14.83 23.80
N ARG A 139 -20.81 15.26 24.23
CA ARG A 139 -20.49 16.68 24.31
C ARG A 139 -20.57 17.40 22.96
N ALA A 140 -20.19 16.71 21.88
CA ALA A 140 -20.32 17.28 20.54
C ALA A 140 -21.80 17.41 20.13
N LEU A 141 -22.61 16.42 20.45
CA LEU A 141 -24.06 16.42 20.15
C LEU A 141 -24.80 17.51 20.93
N GLU A 142 -24.47 17.71 22.22
CA GLU A 142 -25.04 18.78 23.03
C GLU A 142 -24.66 20.18 22.52
N SER A 143 -23.48 20.33 21.93
CA SER A 143 -22.99 21.63 21.44
C SER A 143 -23.61 22.06 20.12
N ASP A 144 -23.90 21.09 19.23
CA ASP A 144 -24.49 21.35 17.91
C ASP A 144 -25.25 20.15 17.39
N PRO A 145 -26.54 20.07 17.67
CA PRO A 145 -27.40 18.99 17.19
C PRO A 145 -27.83 19.14 15.71
N GLY A 146 -27.41 20.20 15.03
CA GLY A 146 -27.81 20.49 13.65
C GLY A 146 -27.19 19.61 12.58
N PHE A 147 -26.11 18.88 12.89
CA PHE A 147 -25.41 18.00 11.95
C PHE A 147 -25.64 16.52 12.27
N THR A 148 -25.75 15.69 11.24
CA THR A 148 -25.90 14.23 11.36
C THR A 148 -24.64 13.55 11.91
N LEU A 149 -23.47 14.06 11.57
CA LEU A 149 -22.18 13.48 11.90
C LEU A 149 -21.94 13.25 13.40
N PRO A 150 -22.28 14.17 14.33
CA PRO A 150 -22.13 13.95 15.78
C PRO A 150 -22.88 12.71 16.26
N THR A 151 -24.13 12.55 15.84
CA THR A 151 -24.97 11.41 16.19
C THR A 151 -24.37 10.12 15.62
N LEU A 152 -23.89 10.13 14.38
CA LEU A 152 -23.26 8.95 13.78
C LEU A 152 -22.00 8.53 14.51
N ILE A 153 -21.12 9.48 14.88
CA ILE A 153 -19.90 9.16 15.64
C ILE A 153 -20.24 8.63 17.04
N LEU A 154 -21.29 9.14 17.66
CA LEU A 154 -21.78 8.62 18.96
C LEU A 154 -22.28 7.18 18.84
N VAL A 155 -23.08 6.89 17.83
CA VAL A 155 -23.58 5.53 17.54
C VAL A 155 -22.41 4.56 17.33
N LYS A 156 -21.40 4.96 16.54
CA LYS A 156 -20.19 4.16 16.36
C LYS A 156 -19.39 3.96 17.65
N ALA A 157 -19.31 4.99 18.50
CA ALA A 157 -18.62 4.90 19.79
C ALA A 157 -19.33 3.92 20.75
N TYR A 158 -20.67 3.87 20.74
CA TYR A 158 -21.43 2.88 21.51
C TYR A 158 -21.27 1.46 20.94
N ASN A 159 -21.31 1.28 19.62
CA ASN A 159 -21.08 -0.02 18.98
C ASN A 159 -19.66 -0.54 19.29
N ASN A 160 -18.64 0.30 19.24
CA ASN A 160 -17.26 -0.08 19.57
C ASN A 160 -17.08 -0.41 21.07
N ALA A 161 -18.01 0.06 21.92
CA ALA A 161 -18.05 -0.25 23.36
C ALA A 161 -18.89 -1.50 23.67
N ASP A 162 -19.38 -2.22 22.65
CA ASP A 162 -20.32 -3.35 22.75
C ASP A 162 -21.63 -3.00 23.46
N LYS A 163 -22.05 -1.74 23.34
CA LYS A 163 -23.31 -1.20 23.88
C LYS A 163 -24.34 -1.05 22.78
N LYS A 164 -24.78 -2.21 22.25
CA LYS A 164 -25.66 -2.28 21.07
C LYS A 164 -27.01 -1.58 21.27
N GLU A 165 -27.63 -1.70 22.45
CA GLU A 165 -28.93 -1.11 22.70
C GLU A 165 -28.89 0.42 22.72
N GLU A 166 -27.88 1.01 23.35
CA GLU A 166 -27.69 2.46 23.34
C GLU A 166 -27.35 2.97 21.93
N ALA A 167 -26.47 2.25 21.20
CA ALA A 167 -26.17 2.57 19.83
C ALA A 167 -27.44 2.60 18.96
N LEU A 168 -28.30 1.59 19.10
CA LEU A 168 -29.55 1.48 18.36
C LEU A 168 -30.55 2.57 18.77
N SER A 169 -30.66 2.90 20.05
CA SER A 169 -31.53 3.98 20.54
C SER A 169 -31.15 5.31 19.87
N TYR A 170 -29.84 5.65 19.84
CA TYR A 170 -29.37 6.85 19.15
C TYR A 170 -29.51 6.74 17.61
N ALA A 171 -29.33 5.55 17.02
CA ALA A 171 -29.55 5.35 15.59
C ALA A 171 -31.01 5.57 15.19
N ARG A 172 -31.98 5.11 16.00
CA ARG A 172 -33.41 5.36 15.78
C ARG A 172 -33.75 6.85 15.92
N SER A 173 -33.32 7.49 17.01
CA SER A 173 -33.48 8.95 17.16
C SER A 173 -32.81 9.75 16.04
N GLY A 174 -31.65 9.30 15.57
CA GLY A 174 -30.96 9.86 14.41
C GLY A 174 -31.76 9.65 13.13
N HIS A 175 -32.34 8.48 12.91
CA HIS A 175 -33.21 8.20 11.77
C HIS A 175 -34.47 9.05 11.77
N ASP A 176 -35.13 9.24 12.93
CA ASP A 176 -36.31 10.08 13.04
C ASP A 176 -36.01 11.53 12.62
N ARG A 177 -34.82 12.01 12.91
CA ARG A 177 -34.40 13.38 12.59
C ARG A 177 -33.81 13.51 11.16
N TRP A 178 -33.06 12.50 10.70
CA TRP A 178 -32.41 12.41 9.39
C TRP A 178 -32.76 11.08 8.71
N PRO A 179 -33.98 10.94 8.16
CA PRO A 179 -34.46 9.69 7.59
C PRO A 179 -33.65 9.22 6.37
N GLU A 180 -33.00 10.15 5.67
CA GLU A 180 -32.16 9.84 4.51
C GLU A 180 -30.79 9.25 4.89
N CYS A 181 -30.35 9.34 6.15
CA CYS A 181 -29.05 8.82 6.59
C CYS A 181 -29.02 7.28 6.53
N LEU A 182 -28.29 6.76 5.54
CA LEU A 182 -28.26 5.31 5.31
C LEU A 182 -27.53 4.56 6.42
N HIS A 183 -26.57 5.16 7.10
CA HIS A 183 -25.88 4.53 8.22
C HIS A 183 -26.84 4.11 9.36
N PHE A 184 -27.81 4.95 9.69
CA PHE A 184 -28.81 4.62 10.72
C PHE A 184 -29.77 3.53 10.22
N ARG A 185 -30.21 3.63 8.96
CA ARG A 185 -31.08 2.63 8.34
C ARG A 185 -30.44 1.26 8.28
N PHE A 186 -29.14 1.16 7.96
CA PHE A 186 -28.39 -0.10 8.02
C PHE A 186 -28.40 -0.71 9.40
N LEU A 187 -28.10 0.07 10.44
CA LEU A 187 -28.07 -0.44 11.81
C LEU A 187 -29.45 -0.95 12.27
N ILE A 188 -30.53 -0.23 11.92
CA ILE A 188 -31.90 -0.63 12.23
C ILE A 188 -32.28 -1.92 11.48
N ALA A 189 -31.91 -2.03 10.19
CA ALA A 189 -32.19 -3.23 9.41
C ALA A 189 -31.46 -4.48 9.97
N MET A 190 -30.20 -4.30 10.40
CA MET A 190 -29.42 -5.38 11.01
C MET A 190 -29.96 -5.80 12.38
N ASP A 191 -30.43 -4.85 13.20
CA ASP A 191 -31.11 -5.17 14.47
C ASP A 191 -32.39 -5.99 14.26
N LEU A 192 -33.19 -5.68 13.25
CA LEU A 192 -34.37 -6.48 12.89
C LEU A 192 -33.99 -7.93 12.55
N ILE A 193 -32.90 -8.10 11.77
CA ILE A 193 -32.41 -9.43 11.40
C ILE A 193 -31.89 -10.19 12.62
N GLU A 194 -31.11 -9.54 13.49
CA GLU A 194 -30.57 -10.14 14.72
C GLU A 194 -31.70 -10.56 15.68
N LYS A 195 -32.80 -9.85 15.68
CA LYS A 195 -34.01 -10.19 16.48
C LYS A 195 -34.89 -11.28 15.88
N GLY A 196 -34.53 -11.80 14.69
CA GLY A 196 -35.29 -12.82 13.99
C GLY A 196 -36.40 -12.28 13.08
N GLU A 197 -36.57 -10.96 12.97
CA GLU A 197 -37.50 -10.31 12.04
C GLU A 197 -36.87 -10.19 10.64
N ILE A 198 -36.37 -11.33 10.12
CA ILE A 198 -35.52 -11.40 8.91
C ILE A 198 -36.21 -10.77 7.71
N SER A 199 -37.49 -11.06 7.48
CA SER A 199 -38.25 -10.53 6.34
C SER A 199 -38.31 -9.00 6.34
N GLN A 200 -38.55 -8.38 7.47
CA GLN A 200 -38.61 -6.93 7.60
C GLN A 200 -37.22 -6.31 7.44
N GLY A 201 -36.19 -6.91 8.05
CA GLY A 201 -34.82 -6.46 7.93
C GLY A 201 -34.32 -6.54 6.48
N VAL A 202 -34.59 -7.62 5.77
CA VAL A 202 -34.23 -7.78 4.34
C VAL A 202 -35.01 -6.80 3.47
N GLU A 203 -36.30 -6.53 3.75
CA GLU A 203 -37.05 -5.48 3.03
C GLU A 203 -36.41 -4.11 3.20
N GLN A 204 -35.96 -3.78 4.41
CA GLN A 204 -35.24 -2.53 4.64
C GLN A 204 -33.89 -2.49 3.88
N LEU A 205 -33.16 -3.61 3.84
CA LEU A 205 -31.92 -3.69 3.06
C LEU A 205 -32.16 -3.51 1.57
N HIS A 206 -33.26 -4.02 1.01
CA HIS A 206 -33.65 -3.77 -0.39
C HIS A 206 -33.94 -2.30 -0.67
N LYS A 207 -34.62 -1.61 0.25
CA LYS A 207 -34.85 -0.16 0.14
C LYS A 207 -33.54 0.61 0.20
N ILE A 208 -32.63 0.21 1.10
CA ILE A 208 -31.29 0.80 1.20
C ILE A 208 -30.48 0.53 -0.07
N ALA A 209 -30.58 -0.66 -0.68
CA ALA A 209 -29.88 -0.98 -1.93
C ALA A 209 -30.34 -0.09 -3.09
N SER A 210 -31.59 0.37 -3.09
CA SER A 210 -32.07 1.38 -4.07
C SER A 210 -31.48 2.76 -3.81
N ASP A 211 -31.18 3.08 -2.56
CA ASP A 211 -30.65 4.39 -2.14
C ASP A 211 -29.10 4.41 -2.09
N ASP A 212 -28.43 3.26 -2.11
CA ASP A 212 -26.98 3.06 -2.23
C ASP A 212 -26.68 2.09 -3.38
N PRO A 213 -27.06 2.39 -4.62
CA PRO A 213 -27.02 1.42 -5.73
C PRO A 213 -25.62 0.87 -6.00
N ALA A 214 -24.59 1.63 -5.73
CA ALA A 214 -23.18 1.22 -5.89
C ALA A 214 -22.64 0.45 -4.66
N GLY A 215 -23.41 0.32 -3.59
CA GLY A 215 -23.01 -0.33 -2.35
C GLY A 215 -21.83 0.34 -1.66
N LEU A 216 -21.67 1.65 -1.80
CA LEU A 216 -20.53 2.37 -1.24
C LEU A 216 -20.64 2.48 0.29
N ILE A 217 -21.85 2.78 0.78
CA ILE A 217 -22.14 2.88 2.21
C ILE A 217 -22.26 1.48 2.80
N PHE A 218 -22.91 0.54 2.09
CA PHE A 218 -22.95 -0.88 2.47
C PHE A 218 -21.55 -1.40 2.81
N LYS A 219 -20.57 -1.21 1.91
CA LYS A 219 -19.20 -1.67 2.10
C LYS A 219 -18.50 -1.01 3.29
N LYS A 220 -18.85 0.24 3.62
CA LYS A 220 -18.34 0.95 4.80
C LYS A 220 -18.93 0.40 6.11
N VAL A 221 -20.22 0.07 6.13
CA VAL A 221 -20.97 -0.31 7.34
C VAL A 221 -20.85 -1.80 7.64
N LEU A 222 -21.04 -2.66 6.64
CA LEU A 222 -21.13 -4.11 6.81
C LEU A 222 -19.90 -4.87 6.27
N GLY A 223 -19.07 -4.23 5.44
CA GLY A 223 -17.93 -4.88 4.81
C GLY A 223 -18.26 -5.49 3.45
N ARG A 224 -17.20 -5.79 2.66
CA ARG A 224 -17.36 -6.29 1.28
C ARG A 224 -17.90 -7.72 1.21
N ASP A 225 -17.55 -8.53 2.19
CA ASP A 225 -17.80 -9.97 2.19
C ASP A 225 -19.05 -10.36 2.99
N HIS A 226 -19.90 -9.37 3.29
CA HIS A 226 -21.12 -9.60 4.07
C HIS A 226 -22.16 -10.40 3.27
N PRO A 227 -22.83 -11.40 3.83
CA PRO A 227 -23.77 -12.28 3.10
C PRO A 227 -24.87 -11.57 2.31
N TYR A 228 -25.34 -10.44 2.80
CA TYR A 228 -26.36 -9.65 2.13
C TYR A 228 -25.86 -8.76 0.98
N HIS A 229 -24.57 -8.86 0.61
CA HIS A 229 -24.04 -8.16 -0.57
C HIS A 229 -24.75 -8.57 -1.86
N SER A 230 -25.27 -9.80 -1.93
CA SER A 230 -26.05 -10.30 -3.07
C SER A 230 -27.34 -9.54 -3.35
N LEU A 231 -27.81 -8.70 -2.42
CA LEU A 231 -28.98 -7.82 -2.63
C LEU A 231 -28.65 -6.60 -3.52
N TRP A 232 -27.35 -6.29 -3.69
CA TRP A 232 -26.91 -5.20 -4.55
C TRP A 232 -26.69 -5.68 -5.99
N PRO A 233 -26.99 -4.83 -6.99
CA PRO A 233 -26.73 -5.17 -8.40
C PRO A 233 -25.25 -5.42 -8.63
N GLU A 234 -24.91 -6.51 -9.33
CA GLU A 234 -23.51 -6.79 -9.70
C GLU A 234 -22.93 -5.72 -10.62
N ARG A 235 -23.75 -5.19 -11.52
CA ARG A 235 -23.35 -4.15 -12.48
C ARG A 235 -24.41 -3.06 -12.59
N LEU A 236 -23.98 -1.82 -12.52
CA LEU A 236 -24.77 -0.64 -12.82
C LEU A 236 -24.45 -0.18 -14.24
N THR A 237 -25.45 0.00 -15.06
CA THR A 237 -25.30 0.43 -16.45
C THR A 237 -26.27 1.56 -16.78
N GLY A 238 -25.91 2.37 -17.78
CA GLY A 238 -26.73 3.48 -18.27
C GLY A 238 -26.47 3.81 -19.72
N THR A 239 -27.20 4.80 -20.24
CA THR A 239 -27.04 5.36 -21.59
C THR A 239 -26.93 6.86 -21.48
N ILE A 240 -26.15 7.48 -22.36
CA ILE A 240 -26.07 8.94 -22.45
C ILE A 240 -27.13 9.47 -23.43
N SER A 241 -27.73 10.64 -23.13
CA SER A 241 -28.81 11.25 -23.92
C SER A 241 -28.29 12.16 -25.03
N ARG A 242 -27.01 12.53 -25.00
CA ARG A 242 -26.42 13.52 -25.95
C ARG A 242 -25.18 12.93 -26.62
N PRO A 243 -24.88 13.40 -27.87
CA PRO A 243 -23.67 13.02 -28.56
C PRO A 243 -22.43 13.52 -27.78
N VAL A 244 -21.38 12.71 -27.76
CA VAL A 244 -20.10 13.05 -27.12
C VAL A 244 -19.42 14.14 -27.93
N PRO A 245 -19.03 15.28 -27.32
CA PRO A 245 -18.27 16.32 -28.00
C PRO A 245 -16.93 15.77 -28.54
N ALA A 246 -16.50 16.29 -29.70
CA ALA A 246 -15.31 15.81 -30.37
C ALA A 246 -14.07 15.86 -29.48
N GLU A 247 -13.91 16.94 -28.71
CA GLU A 247 -12.77 17.11 -27.76
C GLU A 247 -12.78 16.07 -26.65
N VAL A 248 -13.98 15.69 -26.17
CA VAL A 248 -14.16 14.66 -25.16
C VAL A 248 -13.96 13.28 -25.80
N ALA A 249 -14.48 13.06 -27.00
CA ALA A 249 -14.36 11.81 -27.73
C ALA A 249 -12.89 11.48 -28.04
N VAL A 250 -12.09 12.46 -28.40
CA VAL A 250 -10.64 12.30 -28.60
C VAL A 250 -9.94 11.86 -27.32
N LEU A 251 -10.32 12.42 -26.17
CA LEU A 251 -9.71 12.10 -24.88
C LEU A 251 -10.19 10.75 -24.29
N VAL A 252 -11.44 10.33 -24.57
CA VAL A 252 -12.01 9.07 -24.06
C VAL A 252 -11.73 7.90 -24.99
N GLY A 253 -11.51 8.15 -26.27
CA GLY A 253 -11.35 7.14 -27.32
C GLY A 253 -12.68 6.65 -27.92
N HIS A 254 -12.82 6.83 -29.21
CA HIS A 254 -14.08 6.62 -29.97
C HIS A 254 -14.63 5.17 -29.90
N ASN A 255 -13.75 4.16 -29.86
CA ASN A 255 -14.19 2.75 -29.97
C ASN A 255 -14.94 2.20 -28.76
N ARG A 256 -14.75 2.75 -27.57
CA ARG A 256 -15.49 2.29 -26.38
C ARG A 256 -16.89 2.89 -26.28
N ILE A 257 -17.09 4.07 -26.82
CA ILE A 257 -18.39 4.76 -26.79
C ILE A 257 -19.28 4.22 -27.91
N SER A 258 -18.73 3.92 -29.08
CA SER A 258 -19.49 3.41 -30.22
C SER A 258 -20.00 1.97 -30.07
N HIS A 259 -19.35 1.13 -29.25
CA HIS A 259 -19.86 -0.22 -28.96
C HIS A 259 -20.97 -0.26 -27.93
N HIS A 260 -21.16 0.82 -27.16
CA HIS A 260 -22.14 0.87 -26.09
C HIS A 260 -23.24 1.92 -26.27
N SER A 261 -23.17 2.73 -27.29
CA SER A 261 -24.22 3.70 -27.63
C SER A 261 -24.75 3.41 -29.04
N SER A 262 -26.06 3.35 -29.19
CA SER A 262 -26.72 3.40 -30.48
C SER A 262 -26.63 4.80 -31.06
N LEU A 263 -25.40 5.25 -31.40
CA LEU A 263 -25.17 6.50 -32.13
C LEU A 263 -25.15 6.19 -33.62
N PRO A 264 -25.85 6.94 -34.43
CA PRO A 264 -25.74 6.81 -35.90
C PRO A 264 -24.35 7.26 -36.37
N ASP A 265 -23.79 6.48 -37.29
CA ASP A 265 -22.53 6.78 -37.98
C ASP A 265 -22.52 8.23 -38.49
N VAL A 266 -21.61 9.03 -37.97
CA VAL A 266 -21.33 10.36 -38.52
C VAL A 266 -20.21 10.22 -39.53
N ASN A 267 -20.60 10.07 -40.77
CA ASN A 267 -19.71 10.24 -41.93
C ASN A 267 -19.29 11.71 -42.00
N LEU A 268 -18.00 11.97 -41.83
CA LEU A 268 -17.35 13.26 -42.11
C LEU A 268 -17.29 13.47 -43.63
N GLN A 269 -18.37 13.96 -44.26
CA GLN A 269 -18.30 14.64 -45.51
C GLN A 269 -19.17 15.92 -45.47
N THR A 270 -18.49 17.00 -45.69
CA THR A 270 -19.05 18.33 -45.96
C THR A 270 -20.15 18.29 -47.00
N ALA A 271 -21.37 18.70 -46.65
CA ALA A 271 -22.36 19.14 -47.61
C ALA A 271 -23.43 20.04 -46.95
N GLU A 272 -23.79 20.99 -47.70
CA GLU A 272 -24.65 22.14 -47.54
C GLU A 272 -26.06 21.87 -47.06
N ILE A 273 -26.65 22.88 -46.43
CA ILE A 273 -28.05 22.98 -46.02
C ILE A 273 -28.94 23.09 -47.25
N PRO A 274 -30.08 22.39 -47.34
CA PRO A 274 -31.34 23.05 -47.63
C PRO A 274 -32.57 22.53 -46.84
N HIS A 275 -33.36 23.52 -46.44
CA HIS A 275 -34.80 23.65 -46.27
C HIS A 275 -35.77 22.49 -46.01
N LEU A 276 -36.59 22.78 -44.98
CA LEU A 276 -37.88 22.21 -44.56
C LEU A 276 -38.79 21.66 -45.68
N SER A 277 -39.41 20.54 -45.39
CA SER A 277 -40.85 20.36 -45.67
C SER A 277 -41.46 19.25 -44.79
N GLU A 278 -42.63 19.58 -44.27
CA GLU A 278 -43.52 18.71 -43.47
C GLU A 278 -44.01 17.49 -44.21
N ARG A 279 -44.22 16.34 -43.51
CA ARG A 279 -45.38 15.46 -43.75
C ARG A 279 -45.58 14.39 -42.63
N LYS A 280 -46.71 14.59 -41.97
CA LYS A 280 -47.75 13.65 -41.49
C LYS A 280 -47.42 12.20 -41.08
N MET A 281 -47.88 11.90 -39.85
CA MET A 281 -48.17 10.59 -39.29
C MET A 281 -49.20 9.80 -40.13
N PRO A 282 -49.27 8.47 -39.92
CA PRO A 282 -50.53 7.90 -39.43
C PRO A 282 -50.36 6.93 -38.26
N THR A 283 -51.34 7.01 -37.39
CA THR A 283 -51.76 6.11 -36.33
C THR A 283 -52.35 4.80 -36.84
N THR A 284 -52.17 3.70 -36.16
CA THR A 284 -53.17 2.64 -35.94
C THR A 284 -52.75 1.65 -34.84
N HIS A 285 -53.50 1.64 -33.75
CA HIS A 285 -54.34 0.61 -33.11
C HIS A 285 -53.69 -0.74 -32.75
N ILE A 286 -53.51 -0.94 -31.49
CA ILE A 286 -54.17 -1.78 -30.46
C ILE A 286 -54.71 -3.12 -30.97
N GLU A 287 -54.30 -4.23 -30.36
CA GLU A 287 -55.18 -5.21 -29.78
C GLU A 287 -54.50 -6.12 -28.74
N ASN A 288 -55.24 -6.33 -27.65
CA ASN A 288 -55.03 -7.20 -26.49
C ASN A 288 -55.32 -8.67 -26.81
N HIS A 289 -54.69 -9.61 -26.09
CA HIS A 289 -55.29 -10.80 -25.52
C HIS A 289 -54.30 -11.39 -24.50
N VAL A 290 -54.57 -11.39 -23.27
CA VAL A 290 -55.39 -12.12 -22.27
C VAL A 290 -55.16 -13.66 -22.27
N GLY A 291 -54.82 -14.17 -21.10
CA GLY A 291 -55.14 -15.52 -20.61
C GLY A 291 -53.92 -16.24 -20.01
N VAL A 292 -53.72 -16.23 -18.67
CA VAL A 292 -54.15 -17.17 -17.65
C VAL A 292 -53.58 -18.58 -17.86
N GLU A 293 -52.83 -19.15 -16.98
CA GLU A 293 -53.22 -19.82 -15.75
C GLU A 293 -52.05 -20.22 -14.85
N LEU A 294 -52.33 -20.17 -13.56
CA LEU A 294 -51.59 -20.71 -12.42
C LEU A 294 -51.70 -22.22 -12.34
N SER A 295 -50.70 -22.92 -11.84
CA SER A 295 -50.91 -24.00 -10.87
C SER A 295 -49.66 -24.36 -10.09
N ASP A 296 -49.69 -24.09 -8.82
CA ASP A 296 -48.97 -24.82 -7.76
C ASP A 296 -49.79 -26.08 -7.42
N PRO A 297 -49.25 -27.19 -6.92
CA PRO A 297 -49.09 -27.30 -5.47
C PRO A 297 -47.95 -28.22 -4.95
N THR A 298 -47.42 -27.82 -3.80
CA THR A 298 -47.04 -28.57 -2.59
C THR A 298 -47.16 -30.10 -2.54
N GLN A 299 -46.15 -30.77 -2.00
CA GLN A 299 -46.16 -31.63 -0.79
C GLN A 299 -44.78 -32.30 -0.59
N THR A 300 -44.10 -31.96 0.45
CA THR A 300 -43.87 -32.58 1.79
C THR A 300 -43.39 -34.05 1.81
N LEU A 301 -42.28 -34.27 2.48
CA LEU A 301 -42.07 -35.11 3.66
C LEU A 301 -40.90 -36.12 3.61
N HIS A 302 -40.05 -35.98 4.59
CA HIS A 302 -39.39 -36.97 5.47
C HIS A 302 -38.11 -37.73 5.04
N HIS A 303 -37.12 -37.47 5.87
CA HIS A 303 -35.98 -38.31 6.29
C HIS A 303 -36.45 -39.70 6.83
N PRO A 304 -35.59 -40.69 7.17
CA PRO A 304 -34.18 -40.63 7.57
C PRO A 304 -33.30 -41.87 7.19
N MET A 305 -32.00 -41.73 7.45
CA MET A 305 -30.96 -42.67 7.93
C MET A 305 -30.91 -44.12 7.37
N ASP A 306 -29.82 -44.69 7.02
CA ASP A 306 -28.72 -45.27 7.75
C ASP A 306 -27.84 -46.21 6.88
N TYR A 307 -26.55 -46.16 7.17
CA TYR A 307 -25.50 -47.20 7.12
C TYR A 307 -25.38 -48.29 6.03
N SER A 308 -24.17 -48.37 5.60
CA SER A 308 -23.26 -49.52 5.48
C SER A 308 -22.80 -49.97 4.09
N ASP A 309 -21.52 -49.86 3.95
CA ASP A 309 -20.49 -50.81 3.51
C ASP A 309 -20.61 -51.66 2.21
N GLU A 310 -19.45 -51.69 1.64
CA GLU A 310 -18.79 -52.74 0.86
C GLU A 310 -18.82 -52.74 -0.67
N THR A 311 -17.61 -52.40 -1.19
CA THR A 311 -16.75 -53.08 -2.17
C THR A 311 -17.26 -53.55 -3.53
N GLN A 312 -16.35 -53.31 -4.44
CA GLN A 312 -15.92 -54.03 -5.68
C GLN A 312 -16.43 -53.53 -7.04
N ALA A 313 -15.57 -52.86 -7.70
CA ALA A 313 -14.76 -53.27 -8.88
C ALA A 313 -15.46 -53.45 -10.25
N VAL A 314 -14.91 -52.72 -11.22
CA VAL A 314 -14.51 -53.07 -12.58
C VAL A 314 -15.51 -52.84 -13.72
N ILE A 315 -15.01 -52.11 -14.68
CA ILE A 315 -15.11 -52.10 -16.15
C ILE A 315 -15.73 -50.84 -16.79
N GLU A 316 -14.84 -50.12 -17.46
CA GLU A 316 -15.08 -49.13 -18.51
C GLU A 316 -15.89 -49.72 -19.70
N PRO A 317 -16.55 -48.89 -20.50
CA PRO A 317 -15.84 -48.42 -21.67
C PRO A 317 -16.09 -46.96 -22.10
N GLU A 318 -15.17 -46.56 -22.93
CA GLU A 318 -14.91 -45.30 -23.60
C GLU A 318 -16.08 -44.59 -24.29
N ALA A 319 -15.85 -43.29 -24.45
CA ALA A 319 -16.16 -42.35 -25.52
C ALA A 319 -17.35 -41.40 -25.31
N GLU A 320 -17.02 -40.15 -25.03
CA GLU A 320 -17.11 -39.01 -25.91
C GLU A 320 -16.65 -37.75 -25.18
N GLU A 321 -15.46 -37.31 -25.55
CA GLU A 321 -14.95 -35.99 -25.23
C GLU A 321 -15.64 -34.94 -26.09
N SER A 322 -16.10 -33.85 -25.50
CA SER A 322 -15.79 -32.48 -25.84
C SER A 322 -16.69 -31.51 -25.09
N ASP A 323 -16.07 -30.43 -24.67
CA ASP A 323 -16.71 -29.19 -24.19
C ASP A 323 -17.01 -28.97 -22.69
N ARG A 324 -16.22 -29.55 -21.76
CA ARG A 324 -16.27 -29.18 -20.34
C ARG A 324 -14.92 -28.93 -19.65
N SER A 325 -13.81 -28.97 -20.39
CA SER A 325 -12.48 -28.94 -19.75
C SER A 325 -11.96 -27.56 -19.34
N GLU A 326 -12.33 -26.49 -20.02
CA GLU A 326 -11.72 -25.18 -19.76
C GLU A 326 -12.20 -24.47 -18.50
N LYS A 327 -13.44 -24.68 -18.06
CA LYS A 327 -13.97 -24.07 -16.81
C LYS A 327 -13.53 -24.79 -15.55
N ASN A 328 -13.29 -26.08 -15.60
CA ASN A 328 -12.83 -26.86 -14.45
C ASN A 328 -11.34 -26.62 -14.16
N ASP A 329 -10.53 -26.38 -15.19
CA ASP A 329 -9.09 -26.17 -15.03
C ASP A 329 -8.79 -24.79 -14.39
N GLU A 330 -9.59 -23.76 -14.66
CA GLU A 330 -9.48 -22.44 -14.02
C GLU A 330 -9.91 -22.48 -12.55
N GLU A 331 -10.97 -23.17 -12.21
CA GLU A 331 -11.42 -23.34 -10.81
C GLU A 331 -10.45 -24.24 -10.01
N ASP A 332 -9.91 -25.30 -10.60
CA ASP A 332 -8.93 -26.16 -9.93
C ASP A 332 -7.58 -25.47 -9.76
N TRP A 333 -7.19 -24.59 -10.69
CA TRP A 333 -6.00 -23.75 -10.55
C TRP A 333 -6.17 -22.71 -9.44
N ILE A 334 -7.31 -22.02 -9.37
CA ILE A 334 -7.63 -21.08 -8.29
C ILE A 334 -7.64 -21.79 -6.94
N ARG A 335 -8.26 -22.94 -6.83
CA ARG A 335 -8.28 -23.77 -5.60
C ARG A 335 -6.90 -24.35 -5.25
N SER A 336 -6.07 -24.63 -6.24
CA SER A 336 -4.68 -25.06 -6.02
C SER A 336 -3.82 -23.89 -5.53
N ALA A 337 -3.97 -22.70 -6.12
CA ALA A 337 -3.33 -21.49 -5.69
C ALA A 337 -3.78 -21.07 -4.28
N GLU A 338 -5.09 -21.11 -3.98
CA GLU A 338 -5.63 -20.83 -2.65
C GLU A 338 -5.09 -21.82 -1.60
N ARG A 339 -5.00 -23.11 -1.91
CA ARG A 339 -4.38 -24.10 -1.00
C ARG A 339 -2.89 -23.85 -0.78
N GLU A 340 -2.16 -23.52 -1.84
CA GLU A 340 -0.73 -23.18 -1.74
C GLU A 340 -0.52 -21.89 -0.94
N PHE A 341 -1.39 -20.89 -1.09
CA PHE A 341 -1.38 -19.66 -0.29
C PHE A 341 -1.85 -19.87 1.15
N GLU A 342 -2.81 -20.72 1.39
CA GLU A 342 -3.21 -21.13 2.73
C GLU A 342 -2.11 -21.93 3.44
N GLU A 343 -1.39 -22.77 2.69
CA GLU A 343 -0.19 -23.44 3.19
C GLU A 343 0.95 -22.46 3.47
N ILE A 344 1.19 -21.50 2.60
CA ILE A 344 2.16 -20.42 2.80
C ILE A 344 1.73 -19.52 3.98
N ALA A 345 0.46 -19.13 4.05
CA ALA A 345 -0.07 -18.33 5.15
C ALA A 345 -0.02 -19.11 6.48
N ASN A 346 -0.26 -20.43 6.46
CA ASN A 346 -0.14 -21.30 7.62
C ASN A 346 1.32 -21.59 8.00
N ARG A 347 2.24 -21.60 7.04
CA ARG A 347 3.69 -21.67 7.26
C ARG A 347 4.24 -20.35 7.79
N LEU A 348 3.64 -19.21 7.39
CA LEU A 348 3.96 -17.87 7.89
C LEU A 348 3.32 -17.56 9.26
N LYS A 349 2.33 -18.33 9.70
CA LYS A 349 1.87 -18.32 11.09
C LYS A 349 2.93 -18.99 11.95
N ILE A 350 3.45 -18.26 12.93
CA ILE A 350 4.41 -18.78 13.91
C ILE A 350 3.76 -19.98 14.61
N ARG A 351 4.07 -21.19 14.17
CA ARG A 351 3.74 -22.41 14.89
C ARG A 351 4.89 -22.68 15.85
N LEU A 352 4.64 -22.59 17.11
CA LEU A 352 5.52 -23.18 18.10
C LEU A 352 5.65 -24.69 17.79
N PRO A 353 6.86 -25.24 17.69
CA PRO A 353 7.03 -26.66 17.41
C PRO A 353 6.40 -27.48 18.53
N LYS A 354 5.51 -28.38 18.16
CA LYS A 354 4.90 -29.34 19.09
C LYS A 354 5.82 -30.51 19.46
N ASN A 355 6.94 -30.65 18.75
CA ASN A 355 7.92 -31.75 18.98
C ASN A 355 9.24 -31.20 19.52
N LYS A 356 9.69 -31.77 20.63
CA LYS A 356 10.93 -31.40 21.35
C LYS A 356 12.24 -31.76 20.61
N GLY A 357 12.22 -32.21 19.38
CA GLY A 357 13.36 -32.79 18.68
C GLY A 357 13.99 -31.96 17.52
N GLU A 358 13.48 -30.76 17.20
CA GLU A 358 13.95 -30.02 16.03
C GLU A 358 14.11 -28.51 16.28
N VAL A 359 14.61 -28.12 17.44
CA VAL A 359 14.85 -26.68 17.73
C VAL A 359 16.31 -26.38 17.42
N GLN A 360 16.57 -25.79 16.25
CA GLN A 360 17.87 -25.23 15.91
C GLN A 360 18.08 -23.90 16.64
N ILE A 361 19.28 -23.69 17.15
CA ILE A 361 19.65 -22.42 17.80
C ILE A 361 19.98 -21.38 16.74
N PRO A 362 19.28 -20.24 16.70
CA PRO A 362 19.60 -19.18 15.76
C PRO A 362 20.93 -18.53 16.12
N THR A 363 21.78 -18.38 15.12
CA THR A 363 23.12 -17.80 15.22
C THR A 363 23.15 -16.42 14.56
N TYR A 364 23.66 -15.45 15.27
CA TYR A 364 23.95 -14.12 14.78
C TYR A 364 25.35 -14.08 14.19
N VAL A 365 25.45 -13.80 12.90
CA VAL A 365 26.72 -13.73 12.19
C VAL A 365 27.09 -12.27 11.89
N VAL A 366 28.24 -11.82 12.39
CA VAL A 366 28.80 -10.51 12.02
C VAL A 366 29.86 -10.74 10.95
N LEU A 367 29.54 -10.40 9.73
CA LEU A 367 30.36 -10.58 8.52
C LEU A 367 31.14 -9.31 8.18
N SER A 368 32.43 -9.44 7.88
CA SER A 368 33.25 -8.38 7.32
C SER A 368 34.50 -8.95 6.60
N SER A 369 35.39 -8.08 6.10
CA SER A 369 36.72 -8.42 5.58
C SER A 369 37.77 -7.72 6.42
N LYS A 370 38.70 -8.49 6.95
CA LYS A 370 39.81 -7.97 7.78
C LYS A 370 40.78 -7.16 6.94
N THR A 371 41.20 -7.69 5.79
CA THR A 371 42.16 -7.01 4.91
C THR A 371 41.61 -5.68 4.41
N ARG A 372 40.33 -5.67 3.96
CA ARG A 372 39.71 -4.41 3.48
C ARG A 372 39.53 -3.38 4.58
N LEU A 373 39.16 -3.81 5.80
CA LEU A 373 39.05 -2.88 6.93
C LEU A 373 40.42 -2.27 7.29
N ILE A 374 41.48 -3.06 7.25
CA ILE A 374 42.84 -2.56 7.51
C ILE A 374 43.31 -1.63 6.39
N GLU A 375 43.06 -1.97 5.12
CA GLU A 375 43.39 -1.12 3.97
C GLU A 375 42.73 0.26 4.04
N ILE A 376 41.45 0.31 4.48
CA ILE A 376 40.67 1.55 4.51
C ILE A 376 40.95 2.39 5.76
N PHE A 377 41.04 1.75 6.93
CA PHE A 377 41.12 2.47 8.21
C PHE A 377 42.49 2.43 8.86
N GLY A 378 43.33 1.50 8.48
CA GLY A 378 44.61 1.23 9.14
C GLY A 378 44.47 0.32 10.36
N GLU A 379 45.62 -0.27 10.78
CA GLU A 379 45.69 -1.29 11.86
C GLU A 379 45.12 -0.80 13.20
N GLU A 380 45.45 0.41 13.61
CA GLU A 380 45.01 0.95 14.91
C GLU A 380 43.49 1.13 15.01
N LYS A 381 42.88 1.71 13.98
CA LYS A 381 41.43 1.90 13.93
C LYS A 381 40.70 0.56 13.75
N PHE A 382 41.29 -0.37 13.00
CA PHE A 382 40.78 -1.73 12.89
C PHE A 382 40.73 -2.42 14.23
N LYS A 383 41.79 -2.31 15.09
CA LYS A 383 41.77 -2.90 16.43
C LYS A 383 40.59 -2.39 17.25
N ARG A 384 40.34 -1.09 17.28
CA ARG A 384 39.20 -0.48 17.97
C ARG A 384 37.86 -0.99 17.45
N LEU A 385 37.73 -1.11 16.12
CA LEU A 385 36.50 -1.62 15.48
C LEU A 385 36.30 -3.10 15.81
N ASN A 386 37.37 -3.90 15.73
CA ASN A 386 37.35 -5.31 16.07
C ASN A 386 36.96 -5.57 17.53
N GLU A 387 37.44 -4.77 18.48
CA GLU A 387 37.01 -4.81 19.89
C GLU A 387 35.52 -4.52 20.03
N ALA A 388 35.01 -3.52 19.30
CA ALA A 388 33.58 -3.20 19.31
C ALA A 388 32.73 -4.36 18.75
N ILE A 389 33.18 -4.99 17.66
CA ILE A 389 32.52 -6.17 17.06
C ILE A 389 32.51 -7.34 18.04
N LEU A 390 33.64 -7.63 18.71
CA LEU A 390 33.70 -8.67 19.74
C LEU A 390 32.74 -8.39 20.90
N GLY A 391 32.66 -7.13 21.35
CA GLY A 391 31.71 -6.72 22.36
C GLY A 391 30.26 -6.92 21.96
N LEU A 392 29.93 -6.69 20.68
CA LEU A 392 28.59 -6.97 20.14
C LEU A 392 28.29 -8.48 20.11
N VAL A 393 29.24 -9.28 19.62
CA VAL A 393 29.10 -10.75 19.60
C VAL A 393 28.86 -11.32 20.98
N GLU A 394 29.63 -10.90 21.98
CA GLU A 394 29.41 -11.31 23.36
C GLU A 394 28.06 -10.88 23.93
N ALA A 395 27.65 -9.63 23.65
CA ALA A 395 26.37 -9.12 24.10
C ALA A 395 25.17 -9.90 23.49
N VAL A 396 25.29 -10.40 22.28
CA VAL A 396 24.27 -11.27 21.68
C VAL A 396 24.32 -12.69 22.26
N ARG A 397 25.51 -13.26 22.53
CA ARG A 397 25.67 -14.57 23.21
C ARG A 397 25.03 -14.59 24.59
N GLU A 398 25.09 -13.45 25.30
CA GLU A 398 24.42 -13.35 26.62
C GLU A 398 22.89 -13.45 26.53
N ARG A 399 22.29 -13.30 25.32
CA ARG A 399 20.84 -13.42 25.12
C ARG A 399 20.42 -14.89 25.11
N PRO A 400 19.43 -15.30 25.91
CA PRO A 400 18.94 -16.67 25.93
C PRO A 400 18.46 -17.12 24.54
N GLY A 401 18.93 -18.31 24.12
CA GLY A 401 18.53 -18.93 22.88
C GLY A 401 19.22 -18.35 21.61
N TRP A 402 20.26 -17.57 21.76
CA TRP A 402 21.07 -17.05 20.65
C TRP A 402 22.53 -17.49 20.80
N ASN A 403 23.15 -17.85 19.67
CA ASN A 403 24.58 -17.92 19.50
C ASN A 403 25.06 -16.74 18.62
N ALA A 404 26.35 -16.43 18.63
CA ALA A 404 26.87 -15.34 17.80
C ALA A 404 28.35 -15.59 17.43
N TYR A 405 28.70 -15.26 16.20
CA TYR A 405 30.06 -15.36 15.70
C TYR A 405 30.46 -14.12 14.87
N ARG A 406 31.75 -13.76 15.00
CA ARG A 406 32.40 -12.83 14.08
C ARG A 406 33.05 -13.65 12.96
N LEU A 407 32.81 -13.27 11.72
CA LEU A 407 33.31 -13.92 10.54
C LEU A 407 34.04 -12.89 9.64
N TYR A 408 35.37 -12.96 9.57
CA TYR A 408 36.14 -12.29 8.56
C TYR A 408 36.38 -13.27 7.41
N ILE A 409 35.77 -12.97 6.23
CA ILE A 409 35.70 -13.89 5.09
C ILE A 409 37.06 -14.21 4.47
N ASP A 410 38.07 -13.40 4.75
CA ASP A 410 39.43 -13.46 4.28
C ASP A 410 40.47 -13.81 5.36
N ASP A 411 40.06 -14.02 6.61
CA ASP A 411 40.94 -14.35 7.73
C ASP A 411 40.80 -15.83 8.16
N PRO A 412 41.84 -16.68 7.91
CA PRO A 412 41.79 -18.10 8.33
C PRO A 412 41.46 -18.30 9.79
N ALA A 413 41.93 -17.42 10.68
CA ALA A 413 41.72 -17.54 12.12
C ALA A 413 40.23 -17.50 12.56
N THR A 414 39.37 -16.86 11.78
CA THR A 414 37.91 -16.79 12.04
C THR A 414 37.13 -17.88 11.32
N LEU A 415 37.72 -18.56 10.34
CA LEU A 415 37.09 -19.54 9.46
C LEU A 415 37.40 -20.98 9.85
N GLU A 416 38.58 -21.22 10.43
CA GLU A 416 39.06 -22.54 10.82
C GLU A 416 38.10 -23.29 11.73
N HIS A 417 37.48 -22.61 12.68
CA HIS A 417 36.47 -23.17 13.57
C HIS A 417 35.24 -23.78 12.84
N PHE A 418 34.96 -23.29 11.63
CA PHE A 418 33.84 -23.72 10.79
C PHE A 418 34.29 -24.64 9.65
N GLU A 419 35.55 -25.04 9.61
CA GLU A 419 36.16 -25.85 8.53
C GLU A 419 36.03 -25.14 7.16
N LEU A 420 36.01 -23.80 7.17
CA LEU A 420 35.87 -22.96 5.98
C LEU A 420 37.23 -22.40 5.53
N THR A 421 37.35 -22.22 4.22
CA THR A 421 38.56 -21.59 3.63
C THR A 421 38.28 -20.13 3.30
N PRO A 422 39.31 -19.23 3.39
CA PRO A 422 39.17 -17.85 2.98
C PRO A 422 38.79 -17.72 1.51
N VAL A 423 38.07 -16.65 1.19
CA VAL A 423 37.67 -16.29 -0.18
C VAL A 423 38.07 -14.84 -0.50
N ASN A 424 38.03 -14.52 -1.78
CA ASN A 424 38.30 -13.15 -2.22
C ASN A 424 37.18 -12.21 -1.75
N PRO A 425 37.46 -11.21 -0.89
CA PRO A 425 36.46 -10.29 -0.38
C PRO A 425 35.85 -9.37 -1.45
N ALA A 426 36.46 -9.30 -2.63
CA ALA A 426 35.90 -8.54 -3.77
C ALA A 426 34.84 -9.32 -4.56
N ASN A 427 34.69 -10.63 -4.34
CA ASN A 427 33.74 -11.46 -5.06
C ASN A 427 32.48 -11.75 -4.21
N PRO A 428 31.36 -11.07 -4.43
CA PRO A 428 30.17 -11.28 -3.63
C PRO A 428 29.57 -12.69 -3.76
N TRP A 429 29.73 -13.35 -4.89
CA TRP A 429 29.22 -14.70 -5.09
C TRP A 429 30.01 -15.76 -4.33
N GLU A 430 31.35 -15.62 -4.22
CA GLU A 430 32.17 -16.50 -3.36
C GLU A 430 31.80 -16.33 -1.90
N ILE A 431 31.57 -15.09 -1.44
CA ILE A 431 31.11 -14.80 -0.07
C ILE A 431 29.76 -15.47 0.19
N LYS A 432 28.81 -15.36 -0.76
CA LYS A 432 27.51 -16.03 -0.66
C LYS A 432 27.64 -17.54 -0.51
N LEU A 433 28.47 -18.18 -1.34
CA LEU A 433 28.72 -19.62 -1.26
C LEU A 433 29.30 -19.99 0.08
N ARG A 434 30.23 -19.20 0.62
CA ARG A 434 30.82 -19.42 1.93
C ARG A 434 29.81 -19.30 3.07
N LEU A 435 28.82 -18.39 2.98
CA LEU A 435 27.72 -18.32 3.92
C LEU A 435 26.78 -19.53 3.81
N THR A 436 26.60 -20.09 2.61
CA THR A 436 25.88 -21.33 2.40
C THR A 436 26.60 -22.51 3.09
N ASP A 437 27.93 -22.63 2.94
CA ASP A 437 28.75 -23.65 3.61
C ASP A 437 28.67 -23.48 5.14
N LEU A 438 28.72 -22.24 5.62
CA LEU A 438 28.55 -21.94 7.05
C LEU A 438 27.18 -22.43 7.59
N ASP A 439 26.08 -22.15 6.87
CA ASP A 439 24.74 -22.59 7.29
C ASP A 439 24.64 -24.12 7.30
N LEU A 440 25.29 -24.80 6.36
CA LEU A 440 25.39 -26.28 6.35
C LEU A 440 26.18 -26.81 7.56
N PHE A 441 27.32 -26.20 7.88
CA PHE A 441 28.14 -26.56 9.06
C PHE A 441 27.35 -26.35 10.35
N LEU A 442 26.66 -25.23 10.50
CA LEU A 442 25.85 -24.92 11.67
C LEU A 442 24.67 -25.90 11.83
N LYS A 443 24.04 -26.32 10.71
CA LYS A 443 22.97 -27.33 10.73
C LYS A 443 23.45 -28.68 11.30
N GLY A 444 24.71 -29.06 11.07
CA GLY A 444 25.32 -30.23 11.65
C GLY A 444 25.49 -30.15 13.18
N ARG A 445 25.29 -28.97 13.78
CA ARG A 445 25.40 -28.69 15.22
C ARG A 445 24.08 -28.24 15.86
N ASP A 446 22.95 -28.51 15.22
CA ASP A 446 21.63 -28.00 15.65
C ASP A 446 21.55 -26.46 15.74
N GLU A 447 22.36 -25.77 14.97
CA GLU A 447 22.37 -24.32 14.80
C GLU A 447 21.95 -23.95 13.38
N MET A 448 21.63 -22.67 13.15
CA MET A 448 21.36 -22.11 11.82
C MET A 448 21.69 -20.64 11.80
N ILE A 449 21.99 -20.07 10.64
CA ILE A 449 22.07 -18.61 10.52
C ILE A 449 20.68 -18.00 10.83
N GLY A 450 20.58 -17.34 11.96
CA GLY A 450 19.35 -16.66 12.40
C GLY A 450 19.28 -15.21 11.99
N SER A 451 20.46 -14.56 11.81
CA SER A 451 20.56 -13.16 11.40
C SER A 451 21.97 -12.83 10.94
N LEU A 452 22.10 -11.95 9.94
CA LEU A 452 23.38 -11.53 9.37
C LEU A 452 23.55 -10.02 9.47
N LEU A 453 24.62 -9.57 10.14
CA LEU A 453 25.07 -8.18 10.11
C LEU A 453 26.32 -8.06 9.26
N ILE A 454 26.28 -7.25 8.22
CA ILE A 454 27.43 -6.90 7.37
C ILE A 454 28.05 -5.61 7.92
N VAL A 455 29.34 -5.64 8.30
CA VAL A 455 30.05 -4.46 8.77
C VAL A 455 30.99 -3.96 7.68
N GLY A 456 30.71 -2.75 7.20
CA GLY A 456 31.40 -2.09 6.11
C GLY A 456 30.50 -1.77 4.92
N GLY A 457 30.93 -0.79 4.13
CA GLY A 457 30.28 -0.39 2.88
C GLY A 457 30.57 -1.36 1.73
N HIS A 458 30.26 -0.90 0.51
CA HIS A 458 30.51 -1.65 -0.73
C HIS A 458 32.00 -1.98 -0.92
N GLU A 459 32.86 -1.11 -0.44
CA GLU A 459 34.34 -1.23 -0.51
C GLU A 459 34.90 -2.32 0.42
N VAL A 460 34.17 -2.70 1.47
CA VAL A 460 34.57 -3.76 2.43
C VAL A 460 33.94 -5.10 2.05
N ILE A 461 32.64 -5.14 1.97
CA ILE A 461 31.83 -6.27 1.49
C ILE A 461 30.92 -5.76 0.39
N PRO A 462 31.17 -6.11 -0.87
CA PRO A 462 30.44 -5.56 -2.00
C PRO A 462 28.94 -5.92 -1.94
N PHE A 463 28.08 -5.04 -2.44
CA PHE A 463 26.72 -5.42 -2.78
C PHE A 463 26.74 -6.39 -3.96
N HIS A 464 25.80 -7.29 -4.03
CA HIS A 464 25.49 -7.98 -5.26
C HIS A 464 24.87 -7.00 -6.26
N MET A 465 25.48 -6.90 -7.42
CA MET A 465 24.99 -6.08 -8.53
C MET A 465 24.03 -6.91 -9.37
N LEU A 466 22.73 -6.83 -9.07
CA LEU A 466 21.69 -7.64 -9.72
C LEU A 466 21.15 -6.93 -10.96
N PRO A 467 20.67 -7.69 -11.98
CA PRO A 467 20.06 -7.09 -13.16
C PRO A 467 18.76 -6.40 -12.79
N ASN A 468 18.46 -5.29 -13.47
CA ASN A 468 17.20 -4.57 -13.31
C ASN A 468 16.03 -5.33 -13.97
N PRO A 469 14.96 -5.63 -13.26
CA PRO A 469 13.78 -6.31 -13.84
C PRO A 469 12.80 -5.33 -14.54
N THR A 470 13.11 -4.04 -14.56
CA THR A 470 12.29 -2.99 -15.20
C THR A 470 13.08 -2.30 -16.32
N ASP A 471 12.39 -1.59 -17.18
CA ASP A 471 12.95 -0.84 -18.31
C ASP A 471 13.14 0.66 -18.01
N ASP A 472 13.41 0.99 -16.75
CA ASP A 472 13.77 2.34 -16.33
C ASP A 472 15.28 2.64 -16.55
N ASP A 473 15.77 3.80 -16.07
CA ASP A 473 17.15 4.24 -16.30
C ASP A 473 18.20 3.48 -15.47
N ASP A 474 17.81 2.58 -14.54
CA ASP A 474 18.76 1.76 -13.80
C ASP A 474 19.25 0.57 -14.63
N GLU A 475 20.55 0.35 -14.72
CA GLU A 475 21.11 -0.86 -15.35
C GLU A 475 21.19 -2.03 -14.37
N ILE A 476 21.62 -1.74 -13.14
CA ILE A 476 21.91 -2.71 -12.09
C ILE A 476 21.36 -2.23 -10.75
N ILE A 477 21.05 -3.19 -9.89
CA ILE A 477 20.49 -2.94 -8.56
C ILE A 477 21.42 -3.50 -7.48
N PRO A 478 22.07 -2.65 -6.67
CA PRO A 478 22.83 -3.09 -5.50
C PRO A 478 21.89 -3.71 -4.45
N SER A 479 22.20 -4.94 -4.01
CA SER A 479 21.37 -5.69 -3.09
C SER A 479 22.17 -6.53 -2.11
N ASP A 480 21.66 -6.67 -0.87
CA ASP A 480 22.21 -7.60 0.13
C ASP A 480 21.42 -8.90 0.20
N ASN A 481 20.30 -9.02 -0.51
CA ASN A 481 19.44 -10.20 -0.45
C ASN A 481 20.16 -11.51 -0.75
N PRO A 482 21.08 -11.62 -1.74
CA PRO A 482 21.77 -12.88 -2.01
C PRO A 482 22.60 -13.41 -0.83
N TYR A 483 23.09 -12.53 0.05
CA TYR A 483 23.78 -12.95 1.28
C TYR A 483 22.84 -13.60 2.30
N ALA A 484 21.53 -13.44 2.12
CA ALA A 484 20.53 -14.05 2.97
C ALA A 484 19.78 -15.21 2.27
N ALA A 485 20.41 -15.85 1.28
CA ALA A 485 19.84 -16.95 0.51
C ALA A 485 20.86 -18.06 0.27
N THR A 486 20.51 -19.31 0.58
CA THR A 486 21.36 -20.48 0.29
C THR A 486 21.28 -20.90 -1.18
N ASP A 487 20.15 -20.70 -1.80
CA ASP A 487 19.89 -21.02 -3.21
C ASP A 487 19.96 -19.77 -4.12
N SER A 488 19.47 -19.89 -5.35
CA SER A 488 19.42 -18.80 -6.33
C SER A 488 18.22 -17.85 -6.11
N ASN A 489 17.24 -18.21 -5.25
CA ASN A 489 16.06 -17.39 -5.03
C ASN A 489 16.31 -16.27 -4.00
N TYR A 490 16.96 -15.21 -4.41
CA TYR A 490 17.25 -14.04 -3.58
C TYR A 490 16.08 -13.04 -3.44
N PHE A 491 14.94 -13.25 -4.07
CA PHE A 491 13.73 -12.45 -3.81
C PHE A 491 13.15 -12.71 -2.42
N ALA A 492 13.36 -13.91 -1.89
CA ALA A 492 12.84 -14.35 -0.61
C ALA A 492 13.98 -14.67 0.37
N PRO A 493 14.49 -13.69 1.13
CA PRO A 493 15.56 -13.92 2.09
C PRO A 493 15.22 -15.01 3.11
N GLU A 494 16.16 -15.90 3.40
CA GLU A 494 16.00 -16.96 4.39
C GLU A 494 16.16 -16.44 5.81
N TRP A 495 17.05 -15.49 6.02
CA TRP A 495 17.30 -14.82 7.30
C TRP A 495 17.33 -13.30 7.13
N PRO A 496 17.09 -12.57 8.22
CA PRO A 496 17.24 -11.13 8.20
C PRO A 496 18.71 -10.75 7.92
N VAL A 497 18.88 -9.74 7.08
CA VAL A 497 20.18 -9.13 6.80
C VAL A 497 20.11 -7.63 7.05
N GLY A 498 21.15 -7.10 7.66
CA GLY A 498 21.37 -5.67 7.81
C GLY A 498 22.83 -5.34 7.56
N ARG A 499 23.10 -4.10 7.17
CA ARG A 499 24.45 -3.59 6.88
C ARG A 499 24.75 -2.36 7.72
N LEU A 500 25.96 -2.21 8.16
CA LEU A 500 26.52 -0.97 8.69
C LEU A 500 27.44 -0.37 7.64
N PRO A 501 26.93 0.53 6.78
CA PRO A 501 27.76 1.17 5.78
C PRO A 501 28.75 2.12 6.43
N SER A 502 29.88 2.28 5.79
CA SER A 502 30.93 3.20 6.20
C SER A 502 30.97 4.38 5.24
N ASP A 503 31.06 5.58 5.77
CA ASP A 503 31.43 6.79 5.03
C ASP A 503 32.93 7.13 5.21
N ARG A 504 33.75 6.11 5.50
CA ARG A 504 35.15 6.17 5.90
C ARG A 504 35.39 6.72 7.32
N ASP A 505 34.30 6.88 8.10
CA ASP A 505 34.38 7.20 9.54
C ASP A 505 34.27 5.93 10.39
N VAL A 506 35.41 5.43 10.88
CA VAL A 506 35.45 4.29 11.79
C VAL A 506 34.77 4.60 13.12
N ASP A 507 34.80 5.86 13.56
CA ASP A 507 34.21 6.24 14.85
C ASP A 507 32.68 6.14 14.80
N LEU A 508 32.05 6.40 13.64
CA LEU A 508 30.63 6.14 13.42
C LEU A 508 30.31 4.65 13.59
N LEU A 509 31.05 3.78 12.90
CA LEU A 509 30.86 2.32 13.02
C LEU A 509 31.02 1.85 14.48
N VAL A 510 32.07 2.29 15.16
CA VAL A 510 32.32 1.94 16.56
C VAL A 510 31.18 2.43 17.48
N ARG A 511 30.70 3.67 17.28
CA ARG A 511 29.56 4.21 18.05
C ARG A 511 28.29 3.39 17.84
N LEU A 512 27.95 3.06 16.59
CA LEU A 512 26.76 2.26 16.26
C LEU A 512 26.85 0.87 16.85
N ILE A 513 27.96 0.14 16.65
CA ILE A 513 28.19 -1.22 17.15
C ILE A 513 28.12 -1.25 18.67
N ARG A 514 28.79 -0.33 19.37
CA ARG A 514 28.71 -0.24 20.84
C ARG A 514 27.31 0.05 21.34
N SER A 515 26.57 0.89 20.61
CA SER A 515 25.16 1.19 20.94
C SER A 515 24.27 -0.04 20.80
N TYR A 516 24.46 -0.88 19.78
CA TYR A 516 23.73 -2.15 19.64
C TYR A 516 24.16 -3.15 20.71
N ALA A 517 25.44 -3.25 21.02
CA ALA A 517 25.91 -4.10 22.12
C ALA A 517 25.25 -3.75 23.45
N GLN A 518 25.12 -2.45 23.78
CA GLN A 518 24.41 -1.99 24.98
C GLN A 518 22.93 -2.42 24.99
N GLU A 519 22.24 -2.32 23.84
CA GLU A 519 20.86 -2.77 23.72
C GLU A 519 20.72 -4.29 23.95
N HIS A 520 21.62 -5.09 23.37
CA HIS A 520 21.60 -6.54 23.58
C HIS A 520 21.91 -6.93 25.01
N GLN A 521 22.89 -6.29 25.65
CA GLN A 521 23.18 -6.49 27.07
C GLN A 521 21.99 -6.12 27.96
N TYR A 522 21.30 -5.03 27.62
CA TYR A 522 20.09 -4.64 28.33
C TYR A 522 18.99 -5.71 28.20
N LEU A 523 18.79 -6.27 27.01
CA LEU A 523 17.84 -7.37 26.77
C LEU A 523 18.21 -8.65 27.54
N ALA A 524 19.50 -9.02 27.55
CA ALA A 524 19.99 -10.20 28.28
C ALA A 524 19.72 -10.08 29.80
N ARG A 525 19.95 -8.89 30.39
CA ARG A 525 19.77 -8.65 31.83
C ARG A 525 18.32 -8.64 32.30
N GLN A 526 17.35 -8.41 31.42
CA GLN A 526 15.93 -8.36 31.78
C GLN A 526 15.30 -9.69 32.15
N GLU A 527 15.88 -10.80 31.76
CA GLU A 527 15.33 -12.15 32.04
C GLU A 527 15.61 -12.71 33.41
N THR A 528 16.42 -12.05 34.24
CA THR A 528 16.76 -12.52 35.61
C THR A 528 15.62 -12.20 36.59
N ILE A 529 15.08 -13.23 37.23
CA ILE A 529 13.84 -13.27 38.04
C ILE A 529 13.79 -12.24 39.19
N LEU A 530 14.94 -11.91 39.82
CA LEU A 530 14.98 -11.01 40.97
C LEU A 530 14.72 -9.52 40.63
N LYS A 531 14.93 -9.11 39.37
CA LYS A 531 14.70 -7.73 38.90
C LYS A 531 13.26 -7.46 38.47
N ARG A 532 12.41 -8.48 38.38
CA ARG A 532 10.99 -8.33 38.00
C ARG A 532 10.19 -7.49 39.01
N PHE A 533 10.57 -7.46 40.27
CA PHE A 533 9.79 -6.76 41.30
C PHE A 533 10.10 -5.25 41.35
N THR A 534 11.39 -4.88 41.40
CA THR A 534 11.80 -3.46 41.32
C THR A 534 11.44 -2.82 39.99
N TRP A 535 11.45 -3.61 38.95
CA TRP A 535 11.12 -3.23 37.62
C TRP A 535 9.61 -2.93 37.43
N ARG A 536 8.73 -3.59 38.17
CA ARG A 536 7.28 -3.29 38.17
C ARG A 536 6.98 -1.85 38.62
N ILE A 537 7.71 -1.35 39.60
CA ILE A 537 7.55 0.02 40.11
C ILE A 537 8.14 1.04 39.16
N ILE A 538 9.33 0.78 38.62
CA ILE A 538 9.97 1.61 37.58
C ILE A 538 9.13 1.64 36.31
N ARG A 539 8.49 0.55 35.97
CA ARG A 539 7.58 0.44 34.83
C ARG A 539 6.32 1.30 34.99
N ILE A 540 5.70 1.32 36.16
CA ILE A 540 4.53 2.19 36.45
C ILE A 540 4.94 3.65 36.35
N LEU A 541 6.10 4.03 36.90
CA LEU A 541 6.65 5.38 36.75
C LEU A 541 6.99 5.74 35.30
N ARG A 542 7.56 4.83 34.53
CA ARG A 542 7.83 5.03 33.09
C ARG A 542 6.54 5.10 32.25
N ILE A 543 5.51 4.32 32.56
CA ILE A 543 4.20 4.40 31.89
C ILE A 543 3.53 5.76 32.17
N LEU A 544 3.68 6.29 33.38
CA LEU A 544 3.18 7.62 33.77
C LEU A 544 4.00 8.77 33.16
N LEU A 545 5.30 8.55 32.93
CA LEU A 545 6.24 9.54 32.36
C LEU A 545 6.45 9.37 30.84
N ARG A 546 5.93 8.29 30.22
CA ARG A 546 6.13 8.01 28.81
C ARG A 546 5.30 8.97 27.96
N SER A 547 6.00 9.85 27.29
CA SER A 547 5.45 10.49 26.09
C SER A 547 5.01 9.38 25.11
N ARG A 548 3.84 9.55 24.49
CA ARG A 548 3.29 8.66 23.46
C ARG A 548 4.36 8.33 22.43
N GLN A 549 4.34 7.11 21.91
CA GLN A 549 5.11 6.69 20.75
C GLN A 549 4.98 7.79 19.68
N SER A 550 6.07 8.49 19.42
CA SER A 550 6.06 9.61 18.50
C SER A 550 6.42 9.06 17.12
N SER A 551 5.56 9.29 16.15
CA SER A 551 5.82 8.91 14.77
C SER A 551 5.72 10.14 13.88
N ILE A 552 6.62 10.22 12.91
CA ILE A 552 6.68 11.29 11.93
C ILE A 552 6.42 10.69 10.56
N GLY A 553 5.59 11.36 9.76
CA GLY A 553 5.37 11.03 8.36
C GLY A 553 5.57 12.28 7.51
N TYR A 554 6.27 12.14 6.37
CA TYR A 554 6.48 13.23 5.43
C TYR A 554 6.41 12.70 4.00
N SER A 555 5.51 13.26 3.20
CA SER A 555 5.17 12.77 1.86
C SER A 555 5.13 13.91 0.85
N ALA A 556 5.44 13.63 -0.40
CA ALA A 556 5.03 14.51 -1.48
C ALA A 556 3.49 14.64 -1.49
N SER A 557 2.97 15.83 -1.81
CA SER A 557 1.54 16.14 -1.75
C SER A 557 0.73 15.21 -2.66
N ILE A 558 1.21 14.95 -3.86
CA ILE A 558 0.57 14.07 -4.85
C ILE A 558 0.32 12.64 -4.34
N TRP A 559 1.19 12.11 -3.47
CA TRP A 559 1.08 10.73 -2.94
C TRP A 559 0.42 10.66 -1.56
N ARG A 560 -0.10 11.76 -1.07
CA ARG A 560 -0.68 11.84 0.28
C ARG A 560 -1.67 10.71 0.59
N LYS A 561 -2.48 10.28 -0.37
CA LYS A 561 -3.50 9.22 -0.17
C LYS A 561 -2.85 7.85 0.06
N ALA A 562 -1.85 7.48 -0.72
CA ALA A 562 -1.09 6.24 -0.52
C ALA A 562 -0.31 6.31 0.80
N SER A 563 0.40 7.42 1.04
CA SER A 563 1.18 7.65 2.25
C SER A 563 0.36 7.59 3.54
N LEU A 564 -0.86 8.12 3.54
CA LEU A 564 -1.78 7.99 4.66
C LEU A 564 -2.13 6.53 4.96
N ALA A 565 -2.31 5.70 3.93
CA ALA A 565 -2.61 4.28 4.11
C ALA A 565 -1.42 3.50 4.72
N VAL A 566 -0.18 3.92 4.44
CA VAL A 566 1.04 3.38 5.06
C VAL A 566 1.19 3.92 6.48
N PHE A 567 1.14 5.24 6.64
CA PHE A 567 1.46 5.94 7.89
C PHE A 567 0.47 5.64 9.03
N ARG A 568 -0.80 5.37 8.71
CA ARG A 568 -1.81 4.95 9.72
C ARG A 568 -1.39 3.75 10.58
N SER A 569 -0.47 2.94 10.09
CA SER A 569 0.04 1.80 10.85
C SER A 569 0.90 2.22 12.04
N ILE A 570 1.56 3.39 12.00
CA ILE A 570 2.52 3.83 13.02
C ILE A 570 2.18 5.18 13.65
N GLY A 571 1.43 6.03 12.97
CA GLY A 571 1.19 7.41 13.39
C GLY A 571 -0.25 7.88 13.28
N ASN A 572 -0.50 9.05 13.85
CA ASN A 572 -1.75 9.74 13.62
C ASN A 572 -1.76 10.31 12.19
N PRO A 573 -2.75 9.98 11.34
CA PRO A 573 -2.87 10.54 10.00
C PRO A 573 -2.74 12.07 9.91
N ARG A 574 -3.12 12.78 10.98
CA ARG A 574 -2.99 14.24 11.07
C ARG A 574 -1.57 14.76 11.18
N SER A 575 -0.65 13.94 11.64
CA SER A 575 0.77 14.31 11.74
C SER A 575 1.58 13.97 10.49
N LEU A 576 0.93 13.52 9.41
CA LEU A 576 1.58 13.36 8.11
C LEU A 576 1.76 14.74 7.48
N LEU A 577 3.00 15.15 7.33
CA LEU A 577 3.39 16.37 6.62
C LEU A 577 3.35 16.13 5.11
N THR A 578 3.11 17.18 4.34
CA THR A 578 3.17 17.13 2.87
C THR A 578 4.06 18.23 2.31
N SER A 579 4.75 17.92 1.23
CA SER A 579 5.58 18.87 0.50
C SER A 579 5.08 18.96 -0.95
N PRO A 580 4.60 20.14 -1.40
CA PRO A 580 4.29 21.32 -0.57
C PRO A 580 3.15 21.04 0.44
N PRO A 581 2.78 21.95 1.38
CA PRO A 581 3.32 23.30 1.58
C PRO A 581 4.58 23.33 2.46
N VAL A 582 4.99 22.22 3.07
CA VAL A 582 6.20 22.16 3.89
C VAL A 582 7.41 21.97 2.99
N GLU A 583 8.41 22.80 3.16
CA GLU A 583 9.68 22.77 2.43
C GLU A 583 10.84 22.72 3.42
N ALA A 584 12.06 22.47 2.94
CA ALA A 584 13.23 22.38 3.81
C ALA A 584 13.47 23.67 4.64
N GLU A 585 13.16 24.84 4.07
CA GLU A 585 13.26 26.14 4.76
C GLU A 585 12.18 26.34 5.83
N THR A 586 11.01 25.72 5.66
CA THR A 586 9.86 25.84 6.55
C THR A 586 9.62 24.59 7.37
N LEU A 587 10.58 23.64 7.34
CA LEU A 587 10.46 22.37 8.01
C LEU A 587 10.24 22.55 9.51
N PRO A 588 9.11 22.14 10.06
CA PRO A 588 8.84 22.33 11.47
C PRO A 588 9.80 21.46 12.31
N PRO A 589 10.29 21.96 13.46
CA PRO A 589 11.20 21.19 14.33
C PRO A 589 10.65 19.81 14.70
N GLN A 590 9.34 19.62 14.66
CA GLN A 590 8.68 18.35 14.92
C GLN A 590 8.97 17.28 13.86
N ALA A 591 9.26 17.68 12.60
CA ALA A 591 9.53 16.78 11.48
C ALA A 591 10.82 15.98 11.64
N ILE A 592 11.77 16.48 12.42
CA ILE A 592 13.09 15.89 12.65
C ILE A 592 13.36 15.60 14.13
N LYS A 593 12.36 15.74 14.99
CA LYS A 593 12.49 15.40 16.42
C LYS A 593 12.81 13.92 16.61
N PRO A 594 13.47 13.58 17.72
CA PRO A 594 13.60 12.19 18.13
C PRO A 594 12.22 11.53 18.17
N SER A 595 12.04 10.51 17.37
CA SER A 595 10.81 9.73 17.29
C SER A 595 11.14 8.24 17.31
N ASP A 596 10.16 7.41 17.62
CA ASP A 596 10.36 5.97 17.51
C ASP A 596 10.40 5.56 16.03
N PHE A 597 9.51 6.14 15.22
CA PHE A 597 9.36 5.81 13.79
C PHE A 597 9.29 7.05 12.91
N SER A 598 9.92 6.99 11.75
CA SER A 598 9.79 8.03 10.73
C SER A 598 9.60 7.42 9.34
N TYR A 599 8.60 7.91 8.65
CA TYR A 599 8.21 7.47 7.32
C TYR A 599 8.32 8.63 6.32
N TYR A 600 9.03 8.38 5.22
CA TYR A 600 9.24 9.35 4.15
C TYR A 600 8.80 8.77 2.81
N ASN A 601 7.94 9.51 2.10
CA ASN A 601 7.54 9.21 0.72
C ASN A 601 7.72 10.46 -0.13
N LEU A 602 8.96 10.71 -0.51
CA LEU A 602 9.46 11.88 -1.22
C LEU A 602 10.23 11.43 -2.46
N HIS A 603 10.43 12.32 -3.42
CA HIS A 603 11.33 12.03 -4.54
C HIS A 603 12.78 12.00 -4.09
N GLY A 604 13.54 11.04 -4.63
CA GLY A 604 14.98 10.99 -4.54
C GLY A 604 15.62 10.99 -5.93
N LEU A 605 16.79 11.60 -6.05
CA LEU A 605 17.59 11.63 -7.27
C LEU A 605 18.95 10.99 -7.03
N GLU A 606 19.53 10.34 -8.04
CA GLU A 606 20.85 9.68 -7.91
C GLU A 606 21.95 10.69 -7.60
N ASP A 607 21.92 11.83 -8.26
CA ASP A 607 22.95 12.87 -8.21
C ASP A 607 22.67 14.00 -7.21
N SER A 608 21.57 13.89 -6.44
CA SER A 608 21.21 14.91 -5.46
C SER A 608 21.16 14.33 -4.03
N PRO A 609 21.72 15.05 -3.06
CA PRO A 609 21.62 14.65 -1.66
C PRO A 609 20.25 14.96 -1.06
N GLU A 610 19.43 15.80 -1.69
CA GLU A 610 18.13 16.22 -1.19
C GLU A 610 17.01 15.26 -1.59
N TRP A 611 15.97 15.26 -0.77
CA TRP A 611 14.67 14.69 -1.15
C TRP A 611 13.68 15.81 -1.47
N PHE A 612 12.80 15.56 -2.46
CA PHE A 612 11.90 16.57 -2.99
C PHE A 612 10.45 16.20 -2.75
N GLY A 613 9.62 17.22 -2.53
CA GLY A 613 8.17 17.12 -2.62
C GLY A 613 7.70 17.04 -4.08
N GLN A 614 6.41 16.93 -4.25
CA GLN A 614 5.74 17.14 -5.53
C GLN A 614 4.35 17.68 -5.28
N ARG A 615 4.03 18.76 -5.99
CA ARG A 615 2.72 19.42 -5.96
C ARG A 615 1.63 18.47 -6.46
N ASP A 616 0.50 18.46 -5.78
CA ASP A 616 -0.73 17.87 -6.30
C ASP A 616 -1.47 18.94 -7.11
N PRO A 617 -1.61 18.80 -8.43
CA PRO A 617 -2.28 19.80 -9.28
C PRO A 617 -3.73 20.07 -8.89
N PHE A 618 -4.36 19.13 -8.18
CA PHE A 618 -5.76 19.20 -7.78
C PHE A 618 -5.96 19.77 -6.36
N GLU A 619 -4.94 19.68 -5.52
CA GLU A 619 -5.03 20.10 -4.10
C GLU A 619 -4.23 21.37 -3.82
N ASP A 620 -3.09 21.56 -4.47
CA ASP A 620 -2.19 22.69 -4.26
C ASP A 620 -2.51 23.83 -5.24
N GLY A 621 -2.48 25.07 -4.74
CA GLY A 621 -2.88 26.25 -5.52
C GLY A 621 -1.94 26.53 -6.72
N PRO A 622 -2.40 27.32 -7.70
CA PRO A 622 -1.57 27.77 -8.80
C PRO A 622 -0.44 28.67 -8.25
N GLY A 623 0.80 28.44 -8.73
CA GLY A 623 1.99 29.19 -8.31
C GLY A 623 2.81 28.49 -7.23
N THR A 624 2.38 27.35 -6.72
CA THR A 624 3.20 26.48 -5.86
C THR A 624 4.30 25.81 -6.70
N VAL A 625 5.51 25.70 -6.16
CA VAL A 625 6.65 25.02 -6.82
C VAL A 625 6.29 23.55 -7.06
N ASP A 626 6.58 23.05 -8.25
CA ASP A 626 6.24 21.66 -8.62
C ASP A 626 7.06 20.64 -7.82
N PHE A 627 8.37 20.88 -7.61
CA PHE A 627 9.29 20.00 -6.88
C PHE A 627 10.08 20.77 -5.82
N PRO A 628 9.44 21.19 -4.71
CA PRO A 628 10.16 21.87 -3.64
C PRO A 628 11.15 20.93 -2.96
N ILE A 629 12.29 21.45 -2.52
CA ILE A 629 13.22 20.71 -1.67
C ILE A 629 12.52 20.47 -0.32
N ALA A 630 12.24 19.21 -0.03
CA ALA A 630 11.53 18.81 1.19
C ALA A 630 12.48 18.55 2.37
N LEU A 631 13.61 17.89 2.11
CA LEU A 631 14.54 17.49 3.15
C LEU A 631 15.99 17.45 2.61
N ARG A 632 16.92 17.99 3.38
CA ARG A 632 18.36 17.97 3.10
C ARG A 632 19.12 17.24 4.21
N PRO A 633 20.32 16.67 3.94
CA PRO A 633 21.12 16.07 5.00
C PRO A 633 21.41 17.02 6.18
N GLN A 634 21.69 18.29 5.91
CA GLN A 634 21.95 19.29 6.95
C GLN A 634 20.74 19.66 7.82
N ASP A 635 19.52 19.38 7.37
CA ASP A 635 18.32 19.62 8.17
C ASP A 635 18.19 18.59 9.31
N ILE A 636 18.89 17.43 9.18
CA ILE A 636 18.88 16.38 10.19
C ILE A 636 19.97 16.66 11.22
N VAL A 637 19.63 17.46 12.23
CA VAL A 637 20.51 17.89 13.32
C VAL A 637 19.92 17.48 14.65
N ASN A 638 20.06 16.22 15.01
CA ASN A 638 19.42 15.66 16.19
C ASN A 638 20.37 15.41 17.38
N GLY A 639 21.67 15.71 17.25
CA GLY A 639 22.64 15.55 18.33
C GLY A 639 22.68 14.12 18.89
N GLY A 640 22.61 13.10 18.05
CA GLY A 640 22.55 11.69 18.42
C GLY A 640 21.16 11.21 18.87
N ARG A 641 20.12 11.94 18.58
CA ARG A 641 18.71 11.62 18.94
C ARG A 641 17.80 11.56 17.71
N ALA A 642 18.29 11.08 16.58
CA ALA A 642 17.50 10.87 15.39
C ALA A 642 16.36 9.86 15.63
N PRO A 643 15.36 9.79 14.75
CA PRO A 643 14.37 8.72 14.77
C PRO A 643 14.99 7.35 14.89
N GLN A 644 14.43 6.48 15.73
CA GLN A 644 15.03 5.15 15.96
C GLN A 644 15.00 4.30 14.69
N VAL A 645 13.85 4.25 14.01
CA VAL A 645 13.68 3.51 12.76
C VAL A 645 13.10 4.42 11.69
N VAL A 646 13.78 4.45 10.55
CA VAL A 646 13.40 5.22 9.36
C VAL A 646 13.04 4.26 8.24
N PHE A 647 11.93 4.53 7.56
CA PHE A 647 11.57 3.89 6.30
C PHE A 647 11.35 4.98 5.25
N THR A 648 12.07 4.88 4.13
CA THR A 648 11.91 5.81 3.01
C THR A 648 11.57 5.08 1.73
N GLU A 649 10.62 5.63 0.98
CA GLU A 649 10.25 5.17 -0.36
C GLU A 649 11.00 5.92 -1.47
N ALA A 650 11.78 6.95 -1.11
CA ALA A 650 12.51 7.77 -2.07
C ALA A 650 13.41 6.90 -2.97
N CYS A 651 13.39 7.19 -4.27
CA CYS A 651 14.39 6.64 -5.20
C CYS A 651 15.79 6.94 -4.68
N TYR A 652 16.69 5.97 -4.77
CA TYR A 652 18.08 6.11 -4.26
C TYR A 652 18.17 6.47 -2.77
N GLY A 653 17.06 6.39 -2.02
CA GLY A 653 16.99 6.76 -0.60
C GLY A 653 17.92 5.96 0.32
N ALA A 654 18.38 4.80 -0.14
CA ALA A 654 19.40 3.97 0.50
C ALA A 654 20.64 3.75 -0.39
N ASN A 655 20.90 4.61 -1.36
CA ASN A 655 22.15 4.56 -2.12
C ASN A 655 23.28 5.18 -1.30
N VAL A 656 24.25 4.34 -0.88
CA VAL A 656 25.41 4.74 -0.06
C VAL A 656 26.75 4.56 -0.79
N ILE A 657 26.73 4.02 -2.03
CA ILE A 657 27.97 3.76 -2.77
C ILE A 657 28.62 5.09 -3.10
N GLN A 658 29.88 5.28 -2.62
CA GLN A 658 30.67 6.51 -2.78
C GLN A 658 30.02 7.78 -2.19
N LYS A 659 29.11 7.63 -1.23
CA LYS A 659 28.43 8.73 -0.54
C LYS A 659 28.88 8.85 0.92
N SER A 660 28.67 10.03 1.49
CA SER A 660 28.93 10.36 2.90
C SER A 660 27.65 10.80 3.61
N SER A 661 27.72 11.01 4.91
CA SER A 661 26.62 11.58 5.70
C SER A 661 26.18 12.99 5.27
N GLU A 662 26.99 13.69 4.49
CA GLU A 662 26.65 14.99 3.89
C GLU A 662 25.94 14.87 2.54
N THR A 663 26.11 13.73 1.86
CA THR A 663 25.61 13.49 0.50
C THR A 663 24.55 12.41 0.41
N ALA A 664 24.21 11.75 1.54
CA ALA A 664 23.13 10.75 1.62
C ALA A 664 22.35 10.89 2.95
N ILE A 665 21.06 11.14 2.82
CA ILE A 665 20.15 11.32 3.97
C ILE A 665 20.12 10.07 4.86
N CYS A 666 20.17 8.86 4.29
CA CYS A 666 20.20 7.62 5.07
C CYS A 666 21.45 7.50 5.96
N LEU A 667 22.64 7.88 5.44
CA LEU A 667 23.86 7.93 6.23
C LEU A 667 23.79 9.02 7.32
N ARG A 668 23.17 10.14 7.00
CA ARG A 668 22.98 11.22 7.96
C ARG A 668 22.08 10.80 9.13
N PHE A 669 21.01 10.07 8.87
CA PHE A 669 20.17 9.50 9.94
C PHE A 669 20.97 8.58 10.87
N LEU A 670 21.82 7.70 10.32
CA LEU A 670 22.68 6.81 11.10
C LEU A 670 23.70 7.60 11.93
N ASP A 671 24.35 8.59 11.33
CA ASP A 671 25.30 9.47 12.02
C ASP A 671 24.64 10.19 13.20
N GLN A 672 23.39 10.62 13.02
CA GLN A 672 22.62 11.31 14.04
C GLN A 672 21.93 10.34 15.05
N GLY A 673 22.20 9.04 14.99
CA GLY A 673 21.84 8.06 16.02
C GLY A 673 20.65 7.17 15.72
N SER A 674 20.14 7.14 14.48
CA SER A 674 19.11 6.16 14.06
C SER A 674 19.64 4.73 14.21
N LYS A 675 18.76 3.83 14.64
CA LYS A 675 19.08 2.40 14.85
C LYS A 675 18.80 1.54 13.62
N GLY A 676 18.06 2.05 12.68
CA GLY A 676 17.81 1.38 11.42
C GLY A 676 17.19 2.31 10.40
N VAL A 677 17.67 2.20 9.16
CA VAL A 677 17.14 2.91 8.00
C VAL A 677 16.84 1.88 6.91
N VAL A 678 15.62 1.85 6.45
CA VAL A 678 15.16 1.00 5.32
C VAL A 678 14.83 1.90 4.15
N GLY A 679 15.36 1.57 2.97
CA GLY A 679 15.09 2.32 1.75
C GLY A 679 15.57 1.59 0.50
N SER A 680 15.28 2.18 -0.66
CA SER A 680 15.68 1.65 -1.96
C SER A 680 17.06 2.13 -2.38
N THR A 681 17.87 1.22 -2.91
CA THR A 681 19.19 1.55 -3.47
C THR A 681 19.10 2.17 -4.85
N LYS A 682 17.98 2.03 -5.54
CA LYS A 682 17.71 2.47 -6.91
C LYS A 682 16.31 3.04 -7.06
N ILE A 683 15.81 3.24 -8.28
CA ILE A 683 14.46 3.74 -8.55
C ILE A 683 13.43 2.85 -7.83
N SER A 684 12.59 3.48 -7.06
CA SER A 684 11.50 2.88 -6.29
C SER A 684 10.16 3.17 -6.94
N TYR A 685 9.26 2.21 -6.91
CA TYR A 685 7.91 2.33 -7.43
C TYR A 685 6.87 2.26 -6.32
N GLY A 686 5.79 2.97 -6.50
CA GLY A 686 4.65 2.91 -5.58
C GLY A 686 3.33 3.28 -6.25
N SER A 687 2.26 3.28 -5.46
CA SER A 687 0.91 3.62 -5.88
C SER A 687 0.62 5.10 -5.68
N VAL A 688 -0.17 5.70 -6.55
CA VAL A 688 -0.68 7.06 -6.34
C VAL A 688 -1.81 7.05 -5.30
N THR A 689 -2.63 6.02 -5.34
CA THR A 689 -3.77 5.80 -4.42
C THR A 689 -3.89 4.31 -4.08
N PRO A 690 -4.51 3.94 -2.95
CA PRO A 690 -4.83 2.54 -2.70
C PRO A 690 -5.63 1.90 -3.86
N PRO A 691 -5.40 0.60 -4.13
CA PRO A 691 -4.66 -0.37 -3.33
C PRO A 691 -3.15 -0.19 -3.42
N LEU A 692 -2.46 -0.35 -2.26
CA LEU A 692 -1.01 -0.22 -2.19
C LEU A 692 -0.30 -1.33 -2.97
N ILE A 693 0.80 -0.97 -3.64
CA ILE A 693 1.70 -1.88 -4.37
C ILE A 693 3.15 -1.55 -4.03
N ALA A 694 4.07 -2.37 -4.44
CA ALA A 694 5.51 -2.12 -4.42
C ALA A 694 6.01 -1.51 -3.09
N ALA A 695 6.66 -0.34 -3.09
CA ALA A 695 7.23 0.28 -1.89
C ALA A 695 6.20 0.63 -0.81
N ASP A 696 5.05 1.18 -1.19
CA ASP A 696 3.98 1.50 -0.22
C ASP A 696 3.48 0.24 0.51
N LEU A 697 3.29 -0.86 -0.24
CA LEU A 697 2.87 -2.12 0.36
C LEU A 697 3.97 -2.69 1.26
N LEU A 698 5.24 -2.64 0.82
CA LEU A 698 6.38 -3.07 1.62
C LEU A 698 6.47 -2.27 2.92
N GLY A 699 6.38 -0.93 2.84
CA GLY A 699 6.44 -0.04 4.00
C GLY A 699 5.33 -0.32 5.00
N ARG A 700 4.10 -0.48 4.54
CA ARG A 700 2.99 -0.84 5.40
C ARG A 700 3.21 -2.17 6.11
N LEU A 701 3.62 -3.21 5.38
CA LEU A 701 3.87 -4.55 5.95
C LEU A 701 5.06 -4.56 6.92
N PHE A 702 6.09 -3.76 6.65
CA PHE A 702 7.23 -3.55 7.56
C PHE A 702 6.77 -2.95 8.89
N TRP A 703 5.98 -1.88 8.85
CA TRP A 703 5.45 -1.24 10.05
C TRP A 703 4.51 -2.16 10.85
N GLU A 704 3.70 -2.98 10.19
CA GLU A 704 2.88 -4.00 10.84
C GLU A 704 3.75 -5.02 11.59
N GLY A 705 4.89 -5.42 11.01
CA GLY A 705 5.88 -6.30 11.66
C GLY A 705 6.48 -5.67 12.92
N LEU A 706 6.89 -4.40 12.85
CA LEU A 706 7.44 -3.69 14.01
C LEU A 706 6.41 -3.51 15.13
N LYS A 707 5.15 -3.25 14.79
CA LYS A 707 4.07 -3.13 15.80
C LYS A 707 3.85 -4.38 16.63
N VAL A 708 4.06 -5.55 16.05
CA VAL A 708 3.97 -6.82 16.79
C VAL A 708 5.27 -7.19 17.52
N GLY A 709 6.28 -6.32 17.47
CA GLY A 709 7.56 -6.46 18.21
C GLY A 709 8.63 -7.29 17.51
N MET A 710 8.53 -7.46 16.19
CA MET A 710 9.61 -8.10 15.42
C MET A 710 10.87 -7.23 15.44
N PRO A 711 12.07 -7.84 15.47
CA PRO A 711 13.31 -7.14 15.15
C PRO A 711 13.24 -6.51 13.76
N ILE A 712 13.93 -5.38 13.55
CA ILE A 712 13.79 -4.60 12.29
C ILE A 712 14.15 -5.41 11.05
N GLY A 713 15.17 -6.26 11.10
CA GLY A 713 15.55 -7.12 9.97
C GLY A 713 14.50 -8.18 9.68
N GLU A 714 13.92 -8.78 10.72
CA GLU A 714 12.84 -9.76 10.55
C GLU A 714 11.55 -9.10 10.04
N ALA A 715 11.24 -7.90 10.51
CA ALA A 715 10.10 -7.15 10.00
C ALA A 715 10.24 -6.86 8.49
N LEU A 716 11.45 -6.48 8.03
CA LEU A 716 11.70 -6.27 6.60
C LEU A 716 11.63 -7.60 5.81
N ARG A 717 12.25 -8.68 6.32
CA ARG A 717 12.19 -10.00 5.69
C ARG A 717 10.75 -10.49 5.52
N GLN A 718 9.96 -10.41 6.59
CA GLN A 718 8.53 -10.79 6.55
C GLN A 718 7.72 -9.88 5.64
N ALA A 719 8.02 -8.59 5.59
CA ALA A 719 7.35 -7.67 4.68
C ALA A 719 7.60 -8.05 3.21
N LYS A 720 8.84 -8.42 2.85
CA LYS A 720 9.18 -8.91 1.51
C LYS A 720 8.41 -10.18 1.15
N LEU A 721 8.38 -11.17 2.05
CA LEU A 721 7.65 -12.43 1.84
C LEU A 721 6.14 -12.20 1.68
N LYS A 722 5.56 -11.34 2.52
CA LYS A 722 4.13 -11.00 2.46
C LYS A 722 3.79 -10.19 1.21
N LEU A 723 4.68 -9.27 0.78
CA LEU A 723 4.50 -8.55 -0.48
C LEU A 723 4.45 -9.54 -1.64
N ALA A 724 5.43 -10.45 -1.73
CA ALA A 724 5.45 -11.45 -2.77
C ALA A 724 4.18 -12.31 -2.77
N THR A 725 3.72 -12.75 -1.60
CA THR A 725 2.49 -13.53 -1.45
C THR A 725 1.26 -12.73 -1.89
N GLU A 726 1.14 -11.47 -1.45
CA GLU A 726 0.00 -10.62 -1.78
C GLU A 726 -0.06 -10.30 -3.28
N MET A 727 1.08 -10.03 -3.93
CA MET A 727 1.10 -9.76 -5.35
C MET A 727 0.78 -11.01 -6.17
N HIS A 728 1.28 -12.18 -5.74
CA HIS A 728 0.86 -13.45 -6.31
C HIS A 728 -0.66 -13.66 -6.21
N ARG A 729 -1.25 -13.37 -5.06
CA ARG A 729 -2.69 -13.48 -4.85
C ARG A 729 -3.49 -12.53 -5.75
N ARG A 730 -2.97 -11.33 -6.01
CA ARG A 730 -3.68 -10.31 -6.81
C ARG A 730 -3.59 -10.54 -8.31
N GLN A 731 -2.44 -10.99 -8.80
CA GLN A 731 -2.13 -11.02 -10.23
C GLN A 731 -1.49 -12.35 -10.71
N GLY A 732 -1.27 -13.31 -9.81
CA GLY A 732 -0.72 -14.63 -10.16
C GLY A 732 0.80 -14.72 -10.33
N TYR A 733 1.53 -13.59 -10.32
CA TYR A 733 2.98 -13.52 -10.54
C TYR A 733 3.58 -12.25 -9.91
N LEU A 734 4.91 -12.17 -9.85
CA LEU A 734 5.66 -10.97 -9.54
C LEU A 734 6.11 -10.30 -10.84
N ASP A 735 5.66 -9.10 -11.09
CA ASP A 735 6.12 -8.30 -12.22
C ASP A 735 7.43 -7.55 -11.92
N GLY A 736 7.90 -6.74 -12.86
CA GLY A 736 9.18 -6.07 -12.74
C GLY A 736 9.29 -5.15 -11.51
N GLU A 737 8.25 -4.37 -11.20
CA GLU A 737 8.23 -3.44 -10.07
C GLU A 737 8.22 -4.18 -8.73
N ASP A 738 7.50 -5.30 -8.64
CA ASP A 738 7.48 -6.15 -7.46
C ASP A 738 8.86 -6.79 -7.23
N GLN A 739 9.48 -7.34 -8.29
CA GLN A 739 10.82 -7.92 -8.24
C GLN A 739 11.85 -6.86 -7.84
N LYS A 740 11.82 -5.67 -8.45
CA LYS A 740 12.71 -4.57 -8.13
C LYS A 740 12.57 -4.13 -6.66
N THR A 741 11.35 -4.00 -6.17
CA THR A 741 11.08 -3.66 -4.77
C THR A 741 11.67 -4.69 -3.81
N LEU A 742 11.53 -5.99 -4.12
CA LEU A 742 12.08 -7.05 -3.27
C LEU A 742 13.61 -7.01 -3.16
N ILE A 743 14.34 -6.66 -4.24
CA ILE A 743 15.80 -6.68 -4.25
C ILE A 743 16.44 -5.34 -3.91
N ALA A 744 15.80 -4.20 -4.23
CA ALA A 744 16.36 -2.88 -4.02
C ALA A 744 16.26 -2.37 -2.58
N PHE A 745 15.24 -2.80 -1.82
CA PHE A 745 15.09 -2.34 -0.44
C PHE A 745 16.06 -3.08 0.49
N VAL A 746 16.91 -2.31 1.17
CA VAL A 746 17.94 -2.79 2.10
C VAL A 746 17.74 -2.18 3.49
N LEU A 747 18.33 -2.83 4.50
CA LEU A 747 18.37 -2.35 5.88
C LEU A 747 19.78 -1.89 6.24
N TYR A 748 19.92 -0.64 6.64
CA TYR A 748 21.11 -0.15 7.33
C TYR A 748 20.86 -0.10 8.83
N GLY A 749 21.56 -0.96 9.58
CA GLY A 749 21.42 -1.13 11.02
C GLY A 749 21.52 -2.57 11.44
N ASP A 750 21.45 -2.80 12.76
CA ASP A 750 21.48 -4.15 13.33
C ASP A 750 20.13 -4.85 13.08
N PRO A 751 20.10 -5.96 12.32
CA PRO A 751 18.85 -6.67 12.02
C PRO A 751 18.15 -7.26 13.27
N LEU A 752 18.85 -7.43 14.38
CA LEU A 752 18.28 -7.88 15.64
C LEU A 752 17.78 -6.75 16.56
N TYR A 753 17.94 -5.48 16.14
CA TYR A 753 17.44 -4.37 16.92
C TYR A 753 15.91 -4.43 17.08
N CYS A 754 15.44 -4.29 18.31
CA CYS A 754 14.01 -4.22 18.64
C CYS A 754 13.68 -2.84 19.20
N THR A 755 12.60 -2.24 18.74
CA THR A 755 12.10 -0.98 19.31
C THR A 755 11.66 -1.18 20.76
N ASN A 756 11.82 -0.15 21.60
CA ASN A 756 11.62 -0.21 23.04
C ASN A 756 10.16 -0.36 23.52
N ASN A 757 9.30 -1.03 22.78
CA ASN A 757 7.90 -1.23 23.16
C ASN A 757 7.70 -2.56 23.88
N GLU A 758 7.59 -2.53 25.21
CA GLU A 758 7.54 -3.72 26.05
C GLU A 758 6.28 -4.57 25.94
N GLU A 759 5.15 -3.99 25.57
CA GLU A 759 3.94 -4.76 25.28
C GLU A 759 4.11 -5.62 24.03
N GLN A 760 4.89 -5.14 23.09
CA GLN A 760 5.20 -5.85 21.85
C GLN A 760 6.19 -7.00 22.08
N LYS A 761 7.17 -6.84 22.99
CA LYS A 761 8.14 -7.89 23.36
C LYS A 761 7.50 -9.14 23.98
N LYS A 762 6.34 -9.00 24.65
CA LYS A 762 5.63 -10.16 25.25
C LYS A 762 4.98 -11.08 24.21
N ASN A 763 4.61 -10.54 23.05
CA ASN A 763 3.95 -11.29 22.00
C ASN A 763 4.94 -11.99 21.07
N TYR A 764 6.19 -11.55 21.07
CA TYR A 764 7.27 -12.13 20.30
C TYR A 764 8.11 -13.08 21.16
N LYS A 765 7.62 -14.27 21.38
CA LYS A 765 8.39 -15.36 22.03
C LYS A 765 9.24 -16.03 20.96
N GLY A 766 10.55 -15.85 21.10
CA GLY A 766 11.64 -16.59 20.48
C GLY A 766 11.37 -17.10 19.05
N PHE A 767 11.99 -16.49 18.09
CA PHE A 767 11.88 -16.89 16.69
C PHE A 767 12.64 -18.21 16.49
N ILE A 768 11.91 -19.27 16.27
CA ILE A 768 12.48 -20.53 15.78
C ILE A 768 12.14 -20.57 14.29
N ARG A 769 13.20 -20.47 13.48
CA ARG A 769 13.07 -20.53 12.05
C ARG A 769 12.93 -21.98 11.58
N LYS A 770 11.81 -22.33 10.93
CA LYS A 770 11.82 -23.25 9.79
C LYS A 770 11.84 -22.39 8.53
N SER A 771 12.69 -22.74 7.59
CA SER A 771 12.70 -22.11 6.27
C SER A 771 11.29 -22.18 5.69
N THR A 772 10.60 -21.03 5.60
CA THR A 772 9.21 -20.93 5.15
C THR A 772 9.15 -20.13 3.87
N ARG A 773 10.10 -20.41 2.98
CA ARG A 773 10.08 -19.84 1.66
C ARG A 773 8.95 -20.45 0.83
N PRO A 774 8.25 -19.63 0.03
CA PRO A 774 7.45 -20.18 -1.05
C PRO A 774 8.34 -21.01 -1.96
N ASN A 775 8.04 -22.29 -2.11
CA ASN A 775 8.83 -23.19 -2.96
C ASN A 775 8.78 -22.80 -4.44
N GLN A 776 7.82 -22.00 -4.85
CA GLN A 776 7.63 -21.53 -6.22
C GLN A 776 7.11 -20.09 -6.22
N MET A 777 7.95 -19.16 -6.63
CA MET A 777 7.53 -17.80 -6.99
C MET A 777 7.45 -17.73 -8.53
N LYS A 778 6.26 -17.45 -9.05
CA LYS A 778 6.12 -17.14 -10.48
C LYS A 778 6.51 -15.70 -10.70
N THR A 779 7.36 -15.46 -11.68
CA THR A 779 7.78 -14.12 -12.09
C THR A 779 7.42 -13.90 -13.55
N ALA A 780 7.13 -12.65 -13.90
CA ALA A 780 6.91 -12.25 -15.27
C ALA A 780 7.99 -11.27 -15.71
N CYS A 781 8.48 -11.42 -16.93
CA CYS A 781 9.48 -10.58 -17.56
C CYS A 781 8.83 -9.74 -18.66
N ALA A 782 8.99 -8.43 -18.62
CA ALA A 782 8.59 -7.51 -19.68
C ALA A 782 9.77 -7.19 -20.64
N LEU A 783 11.01 -7.59 -20.32
CA LEU A 783 12.19 -7.23 -21.08
C LEU A 783 12.56 -8.23 -22.19
N GLY A 784 12.01 -9.44 -22.16
CA GLY A 784 12.40 -10.56 -23.03
C GLY A 784 11.65 -10.65 -24.35
N GLY A 785 10.98 -9.62 -24.80
CA GLY A 785 10.23 -9.58 -26.04
C GLY A 785 10.62 -8.42 -26.94
N PRO A 786 10.19 -8.42 -28.22
CA PRO A 786 10.37 -7.25 -29.05
C PRO A 786 9.67 -6.05 -28.41
N VAL A 787 10.34 -4.90 -28.43
CA VAL A 787 9.68 -3.62 -28.13
C VAL A 787 8.66 -3.40 -29.24
N LEU A 788 7.39 -3.31 -28.91
CA LEU A 788 6.35 -2.99 -29.88
C LEU A 788 6.44 -1.51 -30.21
N ASP A 789 6.19 -1.18 -31.47
CA ASP A 789 6.10 0.21 -31.85
C ASP A 789 4.88 0.84 -31.14
N PRO A 790 4.99 2.04 -30.57
CA PRO A 790 3.83 2.77 -30.06
C PRO A 790 2.69 2.88 -31.06
N ASP A 791 2.98 2.87 -32.37
CA ASP A 791 2.01 2.88 -33.45
C ASP A 791 1.29 1.55 -33.64
N ASP A 792 1.81 0.44 -33.06
CA ASP A 792 1.13 -0.87 -33.04
C ASP A 792 -0.02 -0.92 -32.00
N LEU A 793 -0.03 0.02 -31.04
CA LEU A 793 -1.18 0.22 -30.15
C LEU A 793 -2.21 1.12 -30.84
N GLU A 794 -3.48 0.79 -30.69
CA GLU A 794 -4.52 1.72 -31.10
C GLU A 794 -4.23 3.13 -30.57
N PRO A 795 -4.17 4.17 -31.41
CA PRO A 795 -3.82 5.54 -30.98
C PRO A 795 -4.66 6.04 -29.80
N ILE A 796 -5.87 5.54 -29.70
CA ILE A 796 -6.83 5.80 -28.65
C ILE A 796 -6.37 5.25 -27.29
N MET A 797 -5.76 4.06 -27.28
CA MET A 797 -5.24 3.43 -26.05
C MET A 797 -4.04 4.21 -25.52
N LEU A 798 -3.12 4.58 -26.38
CA LEU A 798 -1.95 5.39 -26.01
C LEU A 798 -2.37 6.77 -25.46
N SER A 799 -3.34 7.44 -26.12
CA SER A 799 -3.90 8.70 -25.64
C SER A 799 -4.53 8.57 -24.25
N LYS A 800 -5.27 7.49 -24.02
CA LYS A 800 -5.88 7.18 -22.72
C LYS A 800 -4.81 6.93 -21.62
N VAL A 801 -3.79 6.16 -21.94
CA VAL A 801 -2.67 5.89 -21.00
C VAL A 801 -1.98 7.20 -20.64
N ARG A 802 -1.65 8.04 -21.62
CA ARG A 802 -1.02 9.35 -21.39
C ARG A 802 -1.91 10.29 -20.57
N SER A 803 -3.21 10.33 -20.86
CA SER A 803 -4.16 11.15 -20.10
C SER A 803 -4.24 10.74 -18.63
N ILE A 804 -4.31 9.43 -18.37
CA ILE A 804 -4.35 8.91 -17.00
C ILE A 804 -3.04 9.22 -16.25
N VAL A 805 -1.91 8.99 -16.89
CA VAL A 805 -0.61 9.26 -16.24
C VAL A 805 -0.43 10.75 -16.01
N SER A 806 -0.78 11.61 -16.98
CA SER A 806 -0.67 13.06 -16.82
C SER A 806 -1.58 13.64 -15.74
N SER A 807 -2.67 12.94 -15.38
CA SER A 807 -3.53 13.35 -14.25
C SER A 807 -2.87 13.14 -12.90
N TYR A 808 -1.88 12.23 -12.81
CA TYR A 808 -1.14 11.94 -11.58
C TYR A 808 0.32 12.44 -11.61
N LEU A 809 0.90 12.51 -12.79
CA LEU A 809 2.25 13.01 -13.02
C LEU A 809 2.18 14.14 -14.05
N PRO A 810 2.05 15.38 -13.61
CA PRO A 810 2.04 16.54 -14.51
C PRO A 810 3.27 16.59 -15.41
N GLY A 811 3.09 16.97 -16.64
CA GLY A 811 4.17 17.06 -17.61
C GLY A 811 4.47 15.77 -18.38
N MET A 812 3.75 14.66 -18.16
CA MET A 812 3.97 13.37 -18.83
C MET A 812 3.20 13.19 -20.16
N SER A 813 2.50 14.21 -20.64
CA SER A 813 1.68 14.12 -21.85
C SER A 813 2.48 13.76 -23.11
N ASP A 814 3.73 14.20 -23.20
CA ASP A 814 4.68 13.96 -24.27
C ASP A 814 5.80 12.97 -23.89
N ALA A 815 5.60 12.20 -22.81
CA ALA A 815 6.56 11.21 -22.35
C ALA A 815 6.87 10.16 -23.43
N VAL A 816 8.12 9.70 -23.46
CA VAL A 816 8.53 8.58 -24.31
C VAL A 816 7.77 7.33 -23.85
N CYS A 817 7.19 6.62 -24.82
CA CYS A 817 6.44 5.40 -24.60
C CYS A 817 7.23 4.18 -25.07
N ARG A 818 7.35 3.16 -24.22
CA ARG A 818 7.85 1.83 -24.57
C ARG A 818 6.79 0.82 -24.23
N ILE A 819 6.62 -0.18 -25.07
CA ILE A 819 5.60 -1.22 -24.92
C ILE A 819 6.27 -2.58 -25.01
N HIS A 820 6.08 -3.38 -23.99
CA HIS A 820 6.61 -4.72 -23.91
C HIS A 820 5.51 -5.74 -23.62
N PRO A 821 5.42 -6.83 -24.38
CA PRO A 821 4.59 -7.96 -23.98
C PRO A 821 5.18 -8.60 -22.74
N GLN A 822 4.35 -8.80 -21.73
CA GLN A 822 4.77 -9.47 -20.51
C GLN A 822 4.77 -10.99 -20.70
N ARG A 823 5.87 -11.65 -20.38
CA ARG A 823 6.03 -13.11 -20.54
C ARG A 823 6.32 -13.75 -19.19
N GLN A 824 5.72 -14.89 -18.93
CA GLN A 824 6.00 -15.69 -17.73
C GLN A 824 7.31 -16.50 -17.85
N SER A 825 7.87 -16.63 -19.04
CA SER A 825 9.20 -17.20 -19.26
C SER A 825 10.00 -16.33 -20.19
N CYS A 826 11.27 -16.10 -19.88
CA CYS A 826 12.23 -15.49 -20.81
C CYS A 826 13.38 -16.45 -21.09
N ASN A 827 13.89 -16.43 -22.31
CA ASN A 827 14.97 -17.34 -22.71
C ASN A 827 16.35 -16.87 -22.23
N GLY A 828 16.47 -15.68 -21.68
CA GLY A 828 17.74 -15.11 -21.14
C GLY A 828 18.89 -14.97 -22.14
N ALA A 829 18.67 -15.35 -23.40
CA ALA A 829 19.71 -15.28 -24.42
C ALA A 829 20.00 -13.83 -24.84
N ASP A 830 18.99 -12.99 -24.75
CA ASP A 830 19.05 -11.63 -25.30
C ASP A 830 19.22 -10.54 -24.21
N HIS A 831 19.06 -10.89 -22.93
CA HIS A 831 19.20 -9.93 -21.81
C HIS A 831 19.42 -10.63 -20.47
N ALA A 832 20.14 -9.95 -19.57
CA ALA A 832 20.25 -10.38 -18.18
C ALA A 832 18.96 -10.00 -17.42
N CYS A 833 18.22 -11.00 -16.91
CA CYS A 833 17.07 -10.73 -16.08
C CYS A 833 17.00 -11.67 -14.88
N PRO A 834 16.49 -11.19 -13.72
CA PRO A 834 16.37 -12.01 -12.52
C PRO A 834 15.53 -13.27 -12.74
N THR A 835 14.44 -13.18 -13.50
CA THR A 835 13.55 -14.29 -13.81
C THR A 835 14.28 -15.44 -14.49
N HIS A 836 15.19 -15.15 -15.43
CA HIS A 836 16.02 -16.15 -16.09
C HIS A 836 17.10 -16.70 -15.18
N GLN A 837 17.83 -15.83 -14.49
CA GLN A 837 18.92 -16.21 -13.58
C GLN A 837 18.44 -17.13 -12.45
N LEU A 838 17.22 -16.96 -11.99
CA LEU A 838 16.64 -17.75 -10.91
C LEU A 838 16.13 -19.14 -11.37
N ASN A 839 16.18 -19.42 -12.65
CA ASN A 839 15.62 -20.66 -13.24
C ASN A 839 14.22 -20.98 -12.68
N MET A 840 13.43 -19.95 -12.47
CA MET A 840 12.10 -20.05 -11.88
C MET A 840 11.17 -20.80 -12.83
N ASN A 841 10.39 -21.72 -12.31
CA ASN A 841 9.56 -22.66 -13.04
C ASN A 841 8.76 -21.97 -14.17
N LYS A 842 8.93 -22.54 -15.36
CA LYS A 842 8.15 -22.15 -16.52
C LYS A 842 6.68 -22.46 -16.22
N GLY A 843 5.88 -21.42 -16.05
CA GLY A 843 4.43 -21.58 -15.99
C GLY A 843 3.90 -22.20 -17.29
N PRO A 844 2.68 -22.74 -17.32
CA PRO A 844 2.09 -23.24 -18.53
C PRO A 844 2.10 -22.16 -19.62
N GLN A 845 2.48 -22.57 -20.83
CA GLN A 845 2.42 -21.72 -22.03
C GLN A 845 0.94 -21.47 -22.38
N GLY A 846 0.35 -20.43 -21.85
CA GLY A 846 -1.06 -20.15 -22.15
C GLY A 846 -1.63 -18.99 -21.33
N ALA A 847 -0.80 -18.26 -20.62
CA ALA A 847 -1.30 -17.10 -19.87
C ALA A 847 -1.60 -15.92 -20.79
N GLN A 848 -2.69 -15.23 -20.47
CA GLN A 848 -3.16 -13.98 -21.06
C GLN A 848 -2.00 -13.06 -21.45
N SER A 849 -2.01 -12.54 -22.66
CA SER A 849 -0.99 -11.62 -23.17
C SER A 849 -1.21 -10.25 -22.55
N THR A 850 -0.63 -10.02 -21.36
CA THR A 850 -0.61 -8.68 -20.77
C THR A 850 0.48 -7.84 -21.41
N LEU A 851 0.22 -6.54 -21.57
CA LEU A 851 1.18 -5.56 -22.06
C LEU A 851 1.64 -4.67 -20.92
N VAL A 852 2.92 -4.38 -20.89
CA VAL A 852 3.48 -3.34 -20.01
C VAL A 852 3.81 -2.11 -20.86
N VAL A 853 3.18 -1.01 -20.54
CA VAL A 853 3.41 0.29 -21.15
C VAL A 853 4.20 1.15 -20.16
N THR A 854 5.41 1.52 -20.51
CA THR A 854 6.25 2.40 -19.72
C THR A 854 6.30 3.78 -20.36
N LEU A 855 5.84 4.78 -19.63
CA LEU A 855 6.03 6.19 -19.97
C LEU A 855 7.21 6.73 -19.16
N SER A 856 8.16 7.34 -19.84
CA SER A 856 9.35 7.93 -19.20
C SER A 856 9.57 9.36 -19.69
N LYS A 857 9.91 10.25 -18.76
CA LYS A 857 10.28 11.63 -19.07
C LYS A 857 11.17 12.20 -17.97
N ARG A 858 12.16 13.01 -18.37
CA ARG A 858 12.93 13.85 -17.46
C ARG A 858 12.30 15.24 -17.41
N VAL A 859 11.56 15.51 -16.32
CA VAL A 859 10.87 16.80 -16.13
C VAL A 859 11.88 17.82 -15.62
N PRO A 860 12.09 18.94 -16.33
CA PRO A 860 13.04 19.96 -15.89
C PRO A 860 12.49 20.75 -14.73
N ASP A 861 13.34 20.99 -13.72
CA ASP A 861 13.09 21.87 -12.58
C ASP A 861 14.32 22.78 -12.37
N GLY A 862 14.32 23.92 -12.98
CA GLY A 862 15.46 24.82 -13.01
C GLY A 862 16.70 24.18 -13.65
N LYS A 863 17.75 23.91 -12.86
CA LYS A 863 18.97 23.24 -13.33
C LYS A 863 18.94 21.72 -13.17
N ARG A 864 17.87 21.18 -12.59
CA ARG A 864 17.70 19.75 -12.29
C ARG A 864 16.72 19.09 -13.25
N HIS A 865 16.78 17.78 -13.30
CA HIS A 865 15.84 16.97 -14.04
C HIS A 865 15.31 15.86 -13.13
N HIS A 866 13.99 15.80 -12.98
CA HIS A 866 13.32 14.72 -12.25
C HIS A 866 12.95 13.61 -13.23
N PRO A 867 13.58 12.43 -13.17
CA PRO A 867 13.18 11.30 -13.99
C PRO A 867 11.86 10.71 -13.48
N HIS A 868 10.83 10.77 -14.31
CA HIS A 868 9.54 10.21 -14.03
C HIS A 868 9.30 8.96 -14.85
N PHE A 869 8.92 7.88 -14.19
CA PHE A 869 8.50 6.63 -14.81
C PHE A 869 7.09 6.29 -14.36
N ALA A 870 6.22 5.98 -15.29
CA ALA A 870 4.91 5.41 -15.04
C ALA A 870 4.79 4.10 -15.81
N ARG A 871 4.58 3.00 -15.10
CA ARG A 871 4.43 1.67 -15.68
C ARG A 871 3.01 1.20 -15.50
N LEU A 872 2.38 0.83 -16.61
CA LEU A 872 1.01 0.36 -16.64
C LEU A 872 0.98 -1.06 -17.17
N THR A 873 0.33 -1.94 -16.43
CA THR A 873 0.01 -3.29 -16.93
C THR A 873 -1.41 -3.26 -17.49
N LEU A 874 -1.54 -3.68 -18.75
CA LEU A 874 -2.80 -3.72 -19.49
C LEU A 874 -3.18 -5.17 -19.79
N ASP A 875 -4.48 -5.50 -19.74
CA ASP A 875 -4.99 -6.76 -20.27
C ASP A 875 -5.15 -6.72 -21.80
N GLU A 876 -5.56 -7.82 -22.42
CA GLU A 876 -5.78 -7.98 -23.86
C GLU A 876 -6.80 -6.98 -24.44
N ASN A 877 -7.69 -6.46 -23.59
CA ASN A 877 -8.71 -5.49 -23.96
C ASN A 877 -8.26 -4.03 -23.71
N GLY A 878 -6.99 -3.82 -23.33
CA GLY A 878 -6.45 -2.50 -23.00
C GLY A 878 -6.96 -1.92 -21.68
N LYS A 879 -7.51 -2.74 -20.80
CA LYS A 879 -7.90 -2.33 -19.44
C LYS A 879 -6.65 -2.25 -18.57
N ILE A 880 -6.50 -1.14 -17.84
CA ILE A 880 -5.41 -0.97 -16.89
C ILE A 880 -5.65 -1.85 -15.66
N LEU A 881 -4.75 -2.79 -15.44
CA LEU A 881 -4.74 -3.67 -14.28
C LEU A 881 -3.95 -3.07 -13.12
N LYS A 882 -2.83 -2.39 -13.43
CA LYS A 882 -1.91 -1.82 -12.45
C LYS A 882 -1.29 -0.54 -12.99
N LEU A 883 -1.10 0.44 -12.13
CA LEU A 883 -0.31 1.65 -12.39
C LEU A 883 0.70 1.81 -11.26
N ALA A 884 1.97 1.78 -11.59
CA ALA A 884 3.10 2.06 -10.70
C ALA A 884 3.82 3.32 -11.17
N VAL A 885 4.19 4.20 -10.22
CA VAL A 885 4.93 5.44 -10.50
C VAL A 885 6.22 5.49 -9.70
N SER A 886 7.28 6.07 -10.28
CA SER A 886 8.55 6.30 -9.57
C SER A 886 8.41 7.32 -8.45
N ARG A 887 9.23 7.16 -7.41
CA ARG A 887 9.27 8.03 -6.22
C ARG A 887 10.37 9.08 -6.31
#